data_18ce409e25183f188135492a3664067a
#
_entry.id   18ce409e25183f188135492a3664067a
#
_cell.length_a   1.000
_cell.length_b   1.000
_cell.length_c   1.000
_cell.angle_alpha   90.00
_cell.angle_beta   90.00
_cell.angle_gamma   90.00
#
_symmetry.space_group_name_H-M   'P 1'
#
loop_
_entity.id
_entity.type
_entity.pdbx_description
1 polymer ?
#
loop_
_entity_poly.entity_id
_entity_poly.type
_entity_poly.pdbx_seq_one_letter_code
_entity_poly.pdbx_strand_id
1 'polypeptide(L)'
;MVAASGAVEPDVDVHSPILSGTEVCRDCDATDMNCMGRTYTTFRISSIVTICFALAAISGCSRSSRKPVESPAANGAKAADVDDARITDADREPGNWMSYGRSYSEQRFSPLKEINDQNAGRLGLAWHFDLDTRRGQEATPLVVDGRMYFTSAWSKVFALDAATGALLWSYDPKVPPEWDVNACCDVVNRGVAAWHGKIFVGTLDGRLIALDAATGNKVWEILTIDPKWRYTITGAPRVVKGNVIIGNGGAEMGVRGYVSAYNAETGNLVWRFYTVPGDPSKPFESPILEQAAKTWSGDWWKHGGGGTVWDAIVYDPELDLLYIGTGNGGPWNEKYRNPKREDGLLTCSIVALKPETGEYVWQYQEDPADDWDYDSDEQIILADIPIDGQVRKVLFHAPKNGFFYVLDRATGALISAKPYTFVNWASAIDMNTGRPVENASARYSRGQNPSPVVPGPLGAHSWQPMSYSPLTGLVYIPIQEAGFLYKSDARFEWKSLATNDGIDFAAAGMPQDPKVKTAILKSVTGRLVAWDPIQQKQVWSVLRPVPWNGGVLSTAGNLVFEGTADGHFEAYRADSGEKVWSMAVQTSVMAGPLSYEVKGEQYVAVLSGWGGVFALATGEIALKAGRRPNIGRMLAFKLSGNATLPPVQETEMPVLNPPKSTASAAAIENGKRLYQRFCSGCHGDVAVSGGVLPDLRYSSALANEQWFEIVLDGLLQPNGMVSFAKELSRRDAESVRAYVISRANETKAESAHSAAK
;
A
#
# COMPACT_ATOMS: atom_id res chain seq x y z
N MET A 1 -23.97 37.82 -47.00
CA MET A 1 -23.37 39.11 -47.38
C MET A 1 -22.00 39.10 -46.72
N VAL A 2 -20.98 38.79 -47.50
CA VAL A 2 -19.98 39.68 -48.12
C VAL A 2 -19.08 40.30 -47.03
N ALA A 3 -17.83 40.17 -46.94
CA ALA A 3 -16.62 39.75 -47.67
C ALA A 3 -15.47 40.25 -46.76
N ALA A 4 -14.48 39.48 -46.56
CA ALA A 4 -13.21 39.34 -47.27
C ALA A 4 -12.13 40.38 -46.91
N SER A 5 -11.00 39.91 -46.63
CA SER A 5 -9.61 40.06 -47.07
C SER A 5 -8.70 40.62 -45.97
N GLY A 6 -7.45 40.26 -45.84
CA GLY A 6 -6.51 39.62 -46.70
C GLY A 6 -5.20 39.35 -45.96
N ALA A 7 -4.41 38.51 -46.56
CA ALA A 7 -3.13 37.95 -46.19
C ALA A 7 -1.98 38.97 -46.02
N VAL A 8 -0.91 38.53 -45.36
CA VAL A 8 0.47 38.50 -45.93
C VAL A 8 1.39 37.77 -44.94
N GLU A 9 1.98 36.66 -45.35
CA GLU A 9 3.26 36.13 -44.87
C GLU A 9 4.44 36.94 -45.40
N PRO A 10 5.66 36.81 -44.88
CA PRO A 10 6.59 35.97 -45.58
C PRO A 10 7.53 35.10 -44.73
N ASP A 11 7.93 33.97 -45.35
CA ASP A 11 9.04 33.08 -45.12
C ASP A 11 10.37 33.77 -44.76
N VAL A 12 11.18 33.08 -43.97
CA VAL A 12 12.63 32.92 -44.19
C VAL A 12 13.11 31.55 -43.68
N ASP A 13 13.49 30.71 -44.65
CA ASP A 13 14.41 29.59 -44.50
C ASP A 13 15.78 30.03 -44.00
N VAL A 14 16.52 29.12 -43.26
CA VAL A 14 17.94 28.83 -43.52
C VAL A 14 18.42 27.62 -42.72
N HIS A 15 18.66 26.51 -43.44
CA HIS A 15 19.75 25.50 -43.38
C HIS A 15 20.52 25.14 -42.09
N SER A 16 20.49 23.83 -41.88
CA SER A 16 21.57 23.04 -41.20
C SER A 16 22.95 23.17 -41.89
N PRO A 17 24.01 22.79 -41.19
CA PRO A 17 24.66 21.57 -41.63
C PRO A 17 25.16 20.62 -40.50
N ILE A 18 25.13 19.38 -40.85
CA ILE A 18 25.79 18.22 -40.30
C ILE A 18 27.33 18.39 -40.40
N LEU A 19 28.07 18.04 -39.36
CA LEU A 19 29.44 17.54 -39.49
C LEU A 19 29.73 16.43 -38.47
N SER A 20 30.07 15.29 -39.02
CA SER A 20 30.70 14.10 -38.43
C SER A 20 32.16 14.35 -38.11
N GLY A 21 32.66 13.72 -37.04
CA GLY A 21 34.09 13.70 -36.77
C GLY A 21 34.43 12.80 -35.59
N THR A 22 34.68 11.55 -35.89
CA THR A 22 35.39 10.57 -35.04
C THR A 22 36.87 10.96 -34.97
N GLU A 23 37.46 11.02 -33.75
CA GLU A 23 38.85 10.72 -33.57
C GLU A 23 39.13 10.09 -32.22
N VAL A 24 39.78 8.94 -32.31
CA VAL A 24 40.39 8.14 -31.25
C VAL A 24 41.77 8.69 -30.96
N CYS A 25 42.14 8.90 -29.70
CA CYS A 25 43.55 8.93 -29.34
C CYS A 25 43.80 8.05 -28.11
N ARG A 26 44.64 7.07 -28.31
CA ARG A 26 45.27 6.20 -27.32
C ARG A 26 46.56 6.84 -26.81
N ASP A 27 46.88 6.40 -25.59
CA ASP A 27 48.21 6.33 -24.95
C ASP A 27 48.89 7.65 -24.57
N CYS A 28 49.16 7.75 -23.26
CA CYS A 28 50.52 7.97 -22.80
C CYS A 28 50.67 7.67 -21.30
N ASP A 29 51.76 7.00 -21.04
CA ASP A 29 52.27 6.43 -19.80
C ASP A 29 52.84 7.45 -18.81
N ALA A 30 53.10 6.91 -17.64
CA ALA A 30 53.72 7.34 -16.42
C ALA A 30 54.93 8.32 -16.45
N THR A 31 55.14 8.82 -15.24
CA THR A 31 56.37 9.43 -14.63
C THR A 31 56.56 10.94 -14.84
N ASP A 32 56.56 11.68 -13.80
CA ASP A 32 57.63 12.29 -13.05
C ASP A 32 57.23 13.40 -12.07
N MET A 33 57.68 13.28 -10.93
CA MET A 33 58.09 14.02 -9.75
C MET A 33 58.35 15.55 -9.82
N ASN A 34 58.12 16.14 -8.65
CA ASN A 34 58.73 17.35 -8.05
C ASN A 34 58.05 18.72 -8.35
N CYS A 35 57.73 19.51 -7.38
CA CYS A 35 58.43 20.05 -6.24
C CYS A 35 57.64 21.14 -5.50
N MET A 36 57.99 21.33 -4.23
CA MET A 36 57.87 22.50 -3.32
C MET A 36 56.48 22.69 -2.66
N GLY A 37 56.35 22.60 -1.37
CA GLY A 37 57.26 22.83 -0.25
C GLY A 37 56.79 24.03 0.58
N ARG A 38 56.39 23.75 1.82
CA ARG A 38 56.61 24.57 3.00
C ARG A 38 56.11 23.91 4.28
N THR A 39 57.07 23.53 5.06
CA THR A 39 57.27 23.31 6.47
C THR A 39 56.54 24.20 7.46
N TYR A 40 56.25 23.62 8.61
CA TYR A 40 56.50 23.99 10.00
C TYR A 40 55.48 23.26 10.91
N THR A 41 55.69 22.68 12.08
CA THR A 41 56.83 22.42 12.96
C THR A 41 56.37 21.37 13.95
N THR A 42 57.24 20.42 14.23
CA THR A 42 57.11 19.41 15.28
C THR A 42 57.33 20.02 16.66
N PHE A 43 56.51 19.58 17.66
CA PHE A 43 56.97 19.56 19.05
C PHE A 43 56.75 18.18 19.65
N ARG A 44 57.85 17.52 20.00
CA ARG A 44 57.91 16.38 20.90
C ARG A 44 58.12 16.88 22.31
N ILE A 45 57.40 16.35 23.29
CA ILE A 45 57.93 16.17 24.65
C ILE A 45 57.45 14.82 25.18
N SER A 46 58.42 14.10 25.71
CA SER A 46 58.35 12.76 26.30
C SER A 46 57.94 12.77 27.76
N SER A 47 57.31 11.69 28.16
CA SER A 47 57.38 10.92 29.44
C SER A 47 57.01 11.59 30.74
N ILE A 48 56.11 11.00 31.51
CA ILE A 48 56.40 10.19 32.71
C ILE A 48 55.06 9.59 33.28
N VAL A 49 55.17 8.36 33.68
CA VAL A 49 54.23 7.45 34.34
C VAL A 49 53.75 7.98 35.72
N THR A 50 52.49 7.86 36.05
CA THR A 50 52.09 7.40 37.40
C THR A 50 50.67 6.83 37.39
N ILE A 51 50.49 5.69 38.00
CA ILE A 51 49.35 4.85 38.20
C ILE A 51 48.40 5.52 39.19
N CYS A 52 47.08 5.59 38.89
CA CYS A 52 46.03 5.57 39.90
C CYS A 52 44.77 4.85 39.34
N PHE A 53 44.40 3.74 40.00
CA PHE A 53 43.15 3.01 39.80
C PHE A 53 42.01 3.89 40.28
N ALA A 54 41.00 4.10 39.41
CA ALA A 54 39.65 4.41 39.84
C ALA A 54 38.66 3.73 38.88
N LEU A 55 37.88 2.79 39.42
CA LEU A 55 36.76 2.12 38.73
C LEU A 55 35.70 3.14 38.35
N ALA A 56 35.40 3.27 37.07
CA ALA A 56 34.15 3.81 36.58
C ALA A 56 33.56 2.79 35.60
N ALA A 57 32.46 2.16 36.00
CA ALA A 57 31.67 1.27 35.19
C ALA A 57 31.00 2.09 34.06
N ILE A 58 31.47 1.96 32.85
CA ILE A 58 30.77 2.47 31.66
C ILE A 58 30.07 1.26 31.05
N SER A 59 28.75 1.24 31.19
CA SER A 59 27.87 0.31 30.49
C SER A 59 27.92 0.62 28.98
N GLY A 60 28.80 -0.04 28.28
CA GLY A 60 28.85 -0.03 26.83
C GLY A 60 27.73 -0.94 26.28
N CYS A 61 26.71 -0.37 25.67
CA CYS A 61 25.83 -1.11 24.79
C CYS A 61 26.62 -1.63 23.59
N SER A 62 27.09 -2.86 23.66
CA SER A 62 27.64 -3.57 22.51
C SER A 62 26.48 -3.94 21.59
N ARG A 63 26.36 -3.27 20.45
CA ARG A 63 25.61 -3.80 19.30
C ARG A 63 26.22 -5.14 18.90
N SER A 64 25.59 -6.22 19.32
CA SER A 64 25.91 -7.57 18.84
C SER A 64 25.51 -7.65 17.37
N SER A 65 26.47 -7.51 16.46
CA SER A 65 26.31 -7.95 15.08
C SER A 65 26.21 -9.48 15.09
N ARG A 66 25.00 -10.01 15.00
CA ARG A 66 24.78 -11.45 14.80
C ARG A 66 25.37 -11.84 13.45
N LYS A 67 26.38 -12.69 13.46
CA LYS A 67 26.92 -13.33 12.24
C LYS A 67 25.82 -14.22 11.66
N PRO A 68 25.67 -14.31 10.33
CA PRO A 68 24.79 -15.26 9.68
C PRO A 68 25.13 -16.69 10.09
N VAL A 69 24.13 -17.47 10.42
CA VAL A 69 24.28 -18.93 10.66
C VAL A 69 24.28 -19.60 9.29
N GLU A 70 25.35 -20.30 8.95
CA GLU A 70 25.35 -21.18 7.78
C GLU A 70 24.34 -22.31 8.01
N SER A 71 23.24 -22.30 7.25
CA SER A 71 22.25 -23.38 7.21
C SER A 71 22.82 -24.55 6.41
N PRO A 72 22.67 -25.81 6.85
CA PRO A 72 23.10 -26.96 6.06
C PRO A 72 22.33 -26.98 4.74
N ALA A 73 23.04 -26.93 3.62
CA ALA A 73 22.47 -27.12 2.31
C ALA A 73 21.82 -28.51 2.23
N ALA A 74 20.50 -28.54 2.12
CA ALA A 74 19.77 -29.73 1.74
C ALA A 74 20.07 -30.01 0.26
N ASN A 75 20.77 -31.08 0.02
CA ASN A 75 20.94 -31.82 -1.24
C ASN A 75 20.81 -30.98 -2.54
N GLY A 76 21.77 -30.13 -2.88
CA GLY A 76 21.96 -29.63 -4.26
C GLY A 76 20.81 -28.84 -4.89
N ALA A 77 19.68 -28.68 -4.24
CA ALA A 77 18.54 -27.91 -4.72
C ALA A 77 18.80 -26.40 -4.59
N LYS A 78 18.47 -25.65 -5.63
CA LYS A 78 18.58 -24.19 -5.66
C LYS A 78 17.56 -23.59 -4.70
N ALA A 79 17.95 -22.61 -3.88
CA ALA A 79 17.01 -21.92 -2.98
C ALA A 79 15.90 -21.25 -3.79
N ALA A 80 14.64 -21.38 -3.35
CA ALA A 80 13.45 -20.85 -4.03
C ALA A 80 13.40 -21.19 -5.54
N ASP A 81 13.64 -22.45 -5.88
CA ASP A 81 13.54 -22.96 -7.26
C ASP A 81 12.07 -23.20 -7.61
N VAL A 82 11.33 -22.12 -7.75
CA VAL A 82 9.90 -22.07 -8.07
C VAL A 82 9.73 -21.91 -9.57
N ASP A 83 8.74 -22.60 -10.16
CA ASP A 83 8.31 -22.47 -11.55
C ASP A 83 6.77 -22.49 -11.65
N ASP A 84 6.22 -22.35 -12.86
CA ASP A 84 4.77 -22.37 -13.10
C ASP A 84 4.13 -23.69 -12.65
N ALA A 85 4.81 -24.81 -12.83
CA ALA A 85 4.29 -26.13 -12.46
C ALA A 85 4.12 -26.25 -10.94
N ARG A 86 5.12 -25.83 -10.17
CA ARG A 86 5.05 -25.84 -8.69
C ARG A 86 3.94 -24.91 -8.17
N ILE A 87 3.77 -23.69 -8.77
CA ILE A 87 2.71 -22.75 -8.34
C ILE A 87 1.33 -23.29 -8.73
N THR A 88 1.17 -23.85 -9.93
CA THR A 88 -0.10 -24.44 -10.40
C THR A 88 -0.49 -25.65 -9.54
N ASP A 89 0.46 -26.55 -9.29
CA ASP A 89 0.26 -27.77 -8.51
C ASP A 89 0.60 -27.58 -7.01
N ALA A 90 0.44 -26.38 -6.47
CA ALA A 90 0.83 -26.04 -5.09
C ALA A 90 0.23 -26.97 -4.02
N ASP A 91 -0.87 -27.68 -4.31
CA ASP A 91 -1.49 -28.67 -3.41
C ASP A 91 -0.66 -29.95 -3.25
N ARG A 92 0.27 -30.23 -4.16
CA ARG A 92 1.24 -31.33 -4.01
C ARG A 92 2.36 -31.02 -3.04
N GLU A 93 2.56 -29.73 -2.74
CA GLU A 93 3.55 -29.21 -1.80
C GLU A 93 2.89 -28.36 -0.71
N PRO A 94 1.97 -28.92 0.11
CA PRO A 94 1.11 -28.16 1.02
C PRO A 94 1.89 -27.37 2.07
N GLY A 95 3.13 -27.77 2.37
CA GLY A 95 4.04 -27.10 3.30
C GLY A 95 4.66 -25.80 2.75
N ASN A 96 4.56 -25.55 1.44
CA ASN A 96 5.08 -24.35 0.80
C ASN A 96 3.98 -23.30 0.58
N TRP A 97 4.41 -22.04 0.54
CA TRP A 97 3.60 -20.88 0.15
C TRP A 97 4.38 -20.08 -0.89
N MET A 98 4.24 -20.43 -2.18
CA MET A 98 5.18 -20.08 -3.25
C MET A 98 4.78 -18.83 -4.05
N SER A 99 3.54 -18.36 -3.93
CA SER A 99 3.02 -17.14 -4.54
C SER A 99 2.23 -16.33 -3.51
N TYR A 100 1.89 -15.08 -3.80
CA TYR A 100 1.20 -14.16 -2.89
C TYR A 100 -0.08 -14.76 -2.28
N GLY A 101 -0.94 -15.37 -3.09
CA GLY A 101 -2.14 -16.09 -2.64
C GLY A 101 -1.96 -17.60 -2.52
N ARG A 102 -0.76 -18.11 -2.42
CA ARG A 102 -0.29 -19.50 -2.35
C ARG A 102 -0.18 -20.16 -3.74
N SER A 103 -1.18 -20.05 -4.58
CA SER A 103 -1.23 -20.55 -5.96
C SER A 103 -1.69 -19.45 -6.92
N TYR A 104 -1.72 -19.72 -8.19
CA TYR A 104 -2.21 -18.77 -9.20
C TYR A 104 -3.71 -18.42 -9.05
N SER A 105 -4.50 -19.26 -8.36
CA SER A 105 -5.91 -18.94 -8.10
C SER A 105 -6.13 -17.86 -7.03
N GLU A 106 -5.09 -17.46 -6.30
CA GLU A 106 -5.10 -16.43 -5.24
C GLU A 106 -6.14 -16.68 -4.12
N GLN A 107 -6.50 -17.95 -3.87
CA GLN A 107 -7.56 -18.30 -2.90
C GLN A 107 -7.15 -18.11 -1.45
N ARG A 108 -5.85 -18.03 -1.15
CA ARG A 108 -5.29 -17.93 0.22
C ARG A 108 -5.85 -19.02 1.15
N PHE A 109 -6.03 -20.21 0.60
CA PHE A 109 -6.44 -21.42 1.29
C PHE A 109 -5.24 -22.35 1.49
N SER A 110 -5.03 -22.83 2.73
CA SER A 110 -4.02 -23.84 3.04
C SER A 110 -4.66 -25.21 3.19
N PRO A 111 -4.20 -26.26 2.48
CA PRO A 111 -4.71 -27.63 2.64
C PRO A 111 -4.17 -28.30 3.92
N LEU A 112 -3.27 -27.67 4.68
CA LEU A 112 -2.77 -28.16 5.96
C LEU A 112 -3.89 -28.18 7.00
N LYS A 113 -3.93 -29.24 7.84
CA LYS A 113 -4.99 -29.51 8.82
C LYS A 113 -4.51 -30.04 10.17
N GLU A 114 -3.21 -30.07 10.42
CA GLU A 114 -2.69 -30.41 11.74
C GLU A 114 -3.22 -29.43 12.79
N ILE A 115 -3.13 -28.12 12.49
CA ILE A 115 -3.80 -27.06 13.25
C ILE A 115 -5.25 -27.01 12.78
N ASN A 116 -6.21 -27.26 13.70
CA ASN A 116 -7.63 -27.35 13.36
C ASN A 116 -8.50 -26.81 14.50
N ASP A 117 -9.82 -26.75 14.26
CA ASP A 117 -10.80 -26.19 15.18
C ASP A 117 -10.91 -26.91 16.55
N GLN A 118 -10.40 -28.17 16.66
CA GLN A 118 -10.39 -28.91 17.91
C GLN A 118 -9.14 -28.62 18.76
N ASN A 119 -8.05 -28.14 18.15
CA ASN A 119 -6.77 -27.97 18.84
C ASN A 119 -6.18 -26.55 18.75
N ALA A 120 -6.79 -25.65 18.01
CA ALA A 120 -6.32 -24.27 17.83
C ALA A 120 -6.13 -23.53 19.16
N GLY A 121 -6.90 -23.86 20.19
CA GLY A 121 -6.71 -23.30 21.54
C GLY A 121 -5.32 -23.59 22.15
N ARG A 122 -4.54 -24.53 21.59
CA ARG A 122 -3.17 -24.84 21.98
C ARG A 122 -2.10 -24.10 21.20
N LEU A 123 -2.48 -23.22 20.25
CA LEU A 123 -1.52 -22.39 19.51
C LEU A 123 -0.75 -21.48 20.46
N GLY A 124 0.56 -21.43 20.27
CA GLY A 124 1.44 -20.51 20.96
C GLY A 124 2.51 -19.99 20.03
N LEU A 125 3.18 -18.91 20.43
CA LEU A 125 4.27 -18.33 19.67
C LEU A 125 5.44 -19.33 19.56
N ALA A 126 5.84 -19.65 18.33
CA ALA A 126 7.02 -20.49 18.07
C ALA A 126 8.29 -19.64 18.06
N TRP A 127 8.26 -18.52 17.34
CA TRP A 127 9.35 -17.57 17.26
C TRP A 127 8.83 -16.19 16.77
N HIS A 128 9.66 -15.16 16.96
CA HIS A 128 9.46 -13.83 16.38
C HIS A 128 10.76 -13.28 15.82
N PHE A 129 10.64 -12.34 14.89
CA PHE A 129 11.77 -11.58 14.35
C PHE A 129 11.40 -10.10 14.30
N ASP A 130 12.11 -9.25 15.08
CA ASP A 130 11.84 -7.81 15.17
C ASP A 130 12.48 -7.07 14.02
N LEU A 131 11.71 -6.17 13.40
CA LEU A 131 12.14 -5.28 12.33
C LEU A 131 12.66 -3.95 12.92
N ASP A 132 13.60 -3.33 12.23
CA ASP A 132 14.20 -2.05 12.64
C ASP A 132 13.36 -0.83 12.15
N THR A 133 12.06 -0.97 12.10
CA THR A 133 11.16 0.07 11.58
C THR A 133 9.90 0.22 12.44
N ARG A 134 9.37 1.45 12.46
CA ARG A 134 8.07 1.78 13.05
C ARG A 134 7.03 2.15 11.98
N ARG A 135 7.37 1.97 10.69
CA ARG A 135 6.45 2.23 9.57
C ARG A 135 5.58 0.99 9.31
N GLY A 136 4.58 1.12 8.46
CA GLY A 136 3.57 0.10 8.20
C GLY A 136 4.10 -1.23 7.67
N GLN A 137 3.40 -2.33 8.00
CA GLN A 137 3.72 -3.68 7.56
C GLN A 137 2.51 -4.29 6.85
N GLU A 138 2.65 -4.58 5.54
CA GLU A 138 1.56 -5.10 4.69
C GLU A 138 1.89 -6.42 3.99
N ALA A 139 3.16 -6.87 4.04
CA ALA A 139 3.59 -7.98 3.22
C ALA A 139 2.98 -9.32 3.59
N THR A 140 2.58 -10.09 2.58
CA THR A 140 2.42 -11.54 2.71
C THR A 140 3.77 -12.21 2.47
N PRO A 141 4.31 -12.98 3.43
CA PRO A 141 5.54 -13.73 3.21
C PRO A 141 5.37 -14.87 2.21
N LEU A 142 6.46 -15.26 1.54
CA LEU A 142 6.56 -16.54 0.84
C LEU A 142 7.34 -17.53 1.73
N VAL A 143 6.96 -18.81 1.69
CA VAL A 143 7.74 -19.90 2.29
C VAL A 143 8.02 -20.94 1.22
N VAL A 144 9.29 -21.14 0.93
CA VAL A 144 9.77 -22.09 -0.08
C VAL A 144 10.88 -22.92 0.50
N ASP A 145 10.67 -24.23 0.56
CA ASP A 145 11.66 -25.22 0.98
C ASP A 145 12.34 -24.87 2.33
N GLY A 146 11.51 -24.45 3.31
CA GLY A 146 11.95 -24.10 4.66
C GLY A 146 12.58 -22.72 4.82
N ARG A 147 12.58 -21.90 3.80
CA ARG A 147 13.01 -20.47 3.86
C ARG A 147 11.82 -19.54 3.72
N MET A 148 11.76 -18.51 4.54
CA MET A 148 10.73 -17.49 4.48
C MET A 148 11.30 -16.20 3.89
N TYR A 149 10.63 -15.65 2.87
CA TYR A 149 11.00 -14.40 2.20
C TYR A 149 9.89 -13.38 2.34
N PHE A 150 10.20 -12.16 2.72
CA PHE A 150 9.21 -11.08 2.85
C PHE A 150 9.85 -9.70 2.76
N THR A 151 9.01 -8.69 2.61
CA THR A 151 9.40 -7.28 2.65
C THR A 151 8.93 -6.61 3.93
N SER A 152 9.57 -5.50 4.26
CA SER A 152 9.09 -4.53 5.23
C SER A 152 8.97 -3.14 4.59
N ALA A 153 8.60 -2.14 5.38
CA ALA A 153 8.63 -0.74 4.97
C ALA A 153 9.97 -0.36 4.30
N TRP A 154 9.92 0.59 3.37
CA TRP A 154 11.04 1.00 2.53
C TRP A 154 11.54 -0.09 1.56
N SER A 155 10.66 -1.06 1.25
CA SER A 155 10.95 -2.18 0.36
C SER A 155 12.18 -3.01 0.74
N LYS A 156 12.54 -3.03 2.03
CA LYS A 156 13.61 -3.90 2.53
C LYS A 156 13.18 -5.36 2.43
N VAL A 157 14.08 -6.24 2.02
CA VAL A 157 13.81 -7.67 1.84
C VAL A 157 14.54 -8.48 2.89
N PHE A 158 13.88 -9.51 3.43
CA PHE A 158 14.43 -10.42 4.43
C PHE A 158 14.24 -11.88 4.01
N ALA A 159 15.22 -12.70 4.33
CA ALA A 159 15.10 -14.16 4.30
C ALA A 159 15.39 -14.72 5.68
N LEU A 160 14.48 -15.55 6.18
CA LEU A 160 14.61 -16.23 7.47
C LEU A 160 14.58 -17.75 7.28
N ASP A 161 15.18 -18.48 8.22
CA ASP A 161 14.87 -19.89 8.43
C ASP A 161 13.44 -20.02 8.96
N ALA A 162 12.56 -20.69 8.23
CA ALA A 162 11.13 -20.72 8.53
C ALA A 162 10.80 -21.52 9.81
N ALA A 163 11.67 -22.43 10.26
CA ALA A 163 11.48 -23.18 11.49
C ALA A 163 11.85 -22.39 12.76
N THR A 164 12.81 -21.46 12.65
CA THR A 164 13.44 -20.83 13.82
C THR A 164 13.33 -19.32 13.86
N GLY A 165 12.99 -18.67 12.72
CA GLY A 165 13.02 -17.21 12.59
C GLY A 165 14.43 -16.61 12.50
N ALA A 166 15.48 -17.42 12.37
CA ALA A 166 16.86 -16.93 12.27
C ALA A 166 17.07 -16.21 10.94
N LEU A 167 17.70 -15.04 11.00
CA LEU A 167 18.03 -14.26 9.80
C LEU A 167 19.08 -14.99 8.97
N LEU A 168 18.76 -15.27 7.71
CA LEU A 168 19.69 -15.81 6.71
C LEU A 168 20.40 -14.67 5.98
N TRP A 169 19.63 -13.73 5.45
CA TRP A 169 20.13 -12.50 4.83
C TRP A 169 19.06 -11.40 4.82
N SER A 170 19.49 -10.16 4.61
CA SER A 170 18.59 -9.03 4.34
C SER A 170 19.19 -8.14 3.26
N TYR A 171 18.33 -7.46 2.53
CA TYR A 171 18.67 -6.50 1.49
C TYR A 171 17.92 -5.19 1.69
N ASP A 172 18.65 -4.07 1.70
CA ASP A 172 18.09 -2.73 1.77
C ASP A 172 18.32 -2.02 0.42
N PRO A 173 17.26 -1.76 -0.36
CA PRO A 173 17.37 -1.13 -1.67
C PRO A 173 17.78 0.34 -1.61
N LYS A 174 17.88 0.94 -0.42
CA LYS A 174 18.24 2.36 -0.23
C LYS A 174 17.29 3.28 -1.00
N VAL A 175 16.00 3.11 -0.79
CA VAL A 175 15.00 4.04 -1.32
C VAL A 175 15.28 5.44 -0.77
N PRO A 176 15.37 6.49 -1.62
CA PRO A 176 15.61 7.84 -1.17
C PRO A 176 14.52 8.32 -0.20
N PRO A 177 14.84 8.85 0.98
CA PRO A 177 13.83 9.26 1.97
C PRO A 177 12.81 10.29 1.45
N GLU A 178 13.23 11.15 0.53
CA GLU A 178 12.35 12.13 -0.12
C GLU A 178 11.24 11.50 -0.97
N TRP A 179 11.31 10.20 -1.27
CA TRP A 179 10.26 9.50 -2.01
C TRP A 179 9.00 9.25 -1.17
N ASP A 180 9.09 9.36 0.17
CA ASP A 180 7.97 9.19 1.11
C ASP A 180 6.74 10.04 0.72
N VAL A 181 6.95 11.30 0.31
CA VAL A 181 5.87 12.22 -0.10
C VAL A 181 5.13 11.78 -1.38
N ASN A 182 5.68 10.83 -2.14
CA ASN A 182 5.04 10.26 -3.32
C ASN A 182 4.11 9.09 -2.98
N ALA A 183 4.20 8.55 -1.76
CA ALA A 183 3.35 7.47 -1.29
C ALA A 183 2.10 8.04 -0.62
N CYS A 184 0.90 7.71 -1.12
CA CYS A 184 -0.36 8.08 -0.48
C CYS A 184 -0.50 7.44 0.90
N CYS A 185 0.07 6.23 1.05
CA CYS A 185 -0.41 5.24 2.00
C CYS A 185 0.72 4.60 2.80
N ASP A 186 1.71 5.39 3.24
CA ASP A 186 2.94 4.95 3.90
C ASP A 186 3.95 4.31 2.93
N VAL A 187 5.17 4.16 3.41
CA VAL A 187 6.30 3.55 2.67
C VAL A 187 6.26 2.02 2.71
N VAL A 188 5.07 1.46 2.54
CA VAL A 188 4.78 0.04 2.65
C VAL A 188 5.24 -0.75 1.43
N ASN A 189 5.30 -2.08 1.58
CA ASN A 189 5.52 -3.03 0.50
C ASN A 189 4.78 -4.32 0.81
N ARG A 190 4.05 -4.90 -0.18
CA ARG A 190 3.15 -6.05 0.02
C ARG A 190 3.79 -7.41 -0.20
N GLY A 191 5.06 -7.46 -0.63
CA GLY A 191 5.77 -8.73 -0.70
C GLY A 191 6.70 -8.88 -1.90
N VAL A 192 7.16 -10.09 -2.08
CA VAL A 192 8.11 -10.52 -3.11
C VAL A 192 7.48 -11.60 -3.99
N ALA A 193 8.12 -11.86 -5.15
CA ALA A 193 7.88 -13.08 -5.93
C ALA A 193 9.15 -13.94 -5.99
N ALA A 194 8.99 -15.25 -6.17
CA ALA A 194 10.08 -16.20 -6.26
C ALA A 194 10.05 -16.92 -7.62
N TRP A 195 11.22 -17.12 -8.27
CA TRP A 195 11.34 -17.83 -9.52
C TRP A 195 12.77 -18.28 -9.80
N HIS A 196 12.97 -19.55 -10.09
CA HIS A 196 14.25 -20.14 -10.50
C HIS A 196 15.45 -19.66 -9.68
N GLY A 197 15.31 -19.64 -8.34
CA GLY A 197 16.37 -19.22 -7.39
C GLY A 197 16.58 -17.73 -7.28
N LYS A 198 15.62 -16.92 -7.72
CA LYS A 198 15.61 -15.46 -7.57
C LYS A 198 14.42 -15.02 -6.75
N ILE A 199 14.58 -13.91 -6.05
CA ILE A 199 13.53 -13.17 -5.34
C ILE A 199 13.39 -11.80 -6.01
N PHE A 200 12.16 -11.44 -6.41
CA PHE A 200 11.87 -10.17 -7.07
C PHE A 200 11.12 -9.24 -6.13
N VAL A 201 11.51 -7.97 -6.12
CA VAL A 201 10.85 -6.92 -5.36
C VAL A 201 10.69 -5.66 -6.19
N GLY A 202 9.47 -5.11 -6.20
CA GLY A 202 9.22 -3.73 -6.63
C GLY A 202 9.54 -2.77 -5.50
N THR A 203 10.26 -1.69 -5.76
CA THR A 203 10.62 -0.72 -4.72
C THR A 203 9.77 0.55 -4.81
N LEU A 204 9.59 1.23 -3.69
CA LEU A 204 8.77 2.43 -3.61
C LEU A 204 9.15 3.50 -4.63
N ASP A 205 10.43 3.60 -4.98
CA ASP A 205 10.97 4.53 -5.98
C ASP A 205 10.93 4.00 -7.43
N GLY A 206 10.14 2.95 -7.68
CA GLY A 206 9.83 2.46 -9.01
C GLY A 206 10.89 1.57 -9.65
N ARG A 207 11.84 1.03 -8.90
CA ARG A 207 12.76 -0.01 -9.39
C ARG A 207 12.16 -1.39 -9.24
N LEU A 208 12.49 -2.30 -10.15
CA LEU A 208 12.29 -3.73 -10.02
C LEU A 208 13.66 -4.39 -9.86
N ILE A 209 13.83 -5.17 -8.80
CA ILE A 209 15.12 -5.76 -8.41
C ILE A 209 14.98 -7.27 -8.31
N ALA A 210 15.94 -8.00 -8.89
CA ALA A 210 16.11 -9.43 -8.67
C ALA A 210 17.28 -9.69 -7.73
N LEU A 211 17.04 -10.50 -6.72
CA LEU A 211 18.01 -10.95 -5.74
C LEU A 211 18.24 -12.46 -5.87
N ASP A 212 19.45 -12.93 -5.65
CA ASP A 212 19.74 -14.34 -5.47
C ASP A 212 19.07 -14.85 -4.17
N ALA A 213 18.22 -15.85 -4.28
CA ALA A 213 17.41 -16.33 -3.16
C ALA A 213 18.23 -16.97 -2.03
N ALA A 214 19.43 -17.47 -2.32
CA ALA A 214 20.29 -18.10 -1.31
C ALA A 214 21.06 -17.05 -0.49
N THR A 215 21.48 -15.95 -1.13
CA THR A 215 22.46 -15.01 -0.58
C THR A 215 21.94 -13.58 -0.38
N GLY A 216 20.84 -13.20 -1.04
CA GLY A 216 20.33 -11.83 -1.05
C GLY A 216 21.15 -10.86 -1.93
N ASN A 217 22.13 -11.35 -2.68
CA ASN A 217 22.92 -10.52 -3.59
C ASN A 217 22.06 -10.08 -4.78
N LYS A 218 22.20 -8.82 -5.17
CA LYS A 218 21.51 -8.28 -6.34
C LYS A 218 22.02 -8.94 -7.62
N VAL A 219 21.10 -9.53 -8.40
CA VAL A 219 21.38 -10.13 -9.71
C VAL A 219 21.22 -9.07 -10.79
N TRP A 220 20.10 -8.36 -10.82
CA TRP A 220 19.85 -7.24 -11.71
C TRP A 220 18.88 -6.24 -11.08
N GLU A 221 18.86 -5.04 -11.61
CA GLU A 221 17.98 -3.94 -11.21
C GLU A 221 17.63 -3.11 -12.44
N ILE A 222 16.36 -2.74 -12.56
CA ILE A 222 15.88 -1.86 -13.62
C ILE A 222 14.95 -0.79 -13.04
N LEU A 223 14.87 0.37 -13.67
CA LEU A 223 13.88 1.40 -13.39
C LEU A 223 12.66 1.18 -14.28
N THR A 224 11.48 1.01 -13.68
CA THR A 224 10.23 0.74 -14.41
C THR A 224 9.44 2.00 -14.74
N ILE A 225 9.74 3.12 -14.10
CA ILE A 225 9.01 4.38 -14.15
C ILE A 225 9.79 5.47 -14.92
N ASP A 226 9.08 6.54 -15.32
CA ASP A 226 9.74 7.82 -15.64
C ASP A 226 9.92 8.62 -14.33
N PRO A 227 11.16 8.90 -13.88
CA PRO A 227 11.43 9.55 -12.61
C PRO A 227 10.99 11.03 -12.55
N LYS A 228 10.51 11.59 -13.65
CA LYS A 228 9.92 12.94 -13.69
C LYS A 228 8.54 12.98 -13.04
N TRP A 229 7.87 11.82 -12.90
CA TRP A 229 6.54 11.66 -12.34
C TRP A 229 6.62 10.98 -10.98
N ARG A 230 5.61 11.22 -10.15
CA ARG A 230 5.55 10.74 -8.77
C ARG A 230 4.99 9.31 -8.67
N TYR A 231 5.53 8.40 -9.47
CA TYR A 231 5.20 6.98 -9.41
C TYR A 231 5.69 6.33 -8.12
N THR A 232 4.96 5.33 -7.65
CA THR A 232 5.40 4.43 -6.60
C THR A 232 5.10 2.97 -6.97
N ILE A 233 5.78 2.02 -6.32
CA ILE A 233 5.42 0.61 -6.34
C ILE A 233 5.34 0.12 -4.91
N THR A 234 4.15 -0.36 -4.51
CA THR A 234 3.89 -0.96 -3.20
C THR A 234 3.40 -2.40 -3.32
N GLY A 235 2.88 -2.80 -4.49
CA GLY A 235 2.37 -4.13 -4.78
C GLY A 235 3.45 -5.20 -4.84
N ALA A 236 3.09 -6.43 -4.51
CA ALA A 236 3.94 -7.59 -4.72
C ALA A 236 3.93 -8.00 -6.20
N PRO A 237 5.09 -8.24 -6.84
CA PRO A 237 5.12 -8.74 -8.21
C PRO A 237 4.55 -10.17 -8.29
N ARG A 238 4.15 -10.58 -9.49
CA ARG A 238 3.82 -11.98 -9.81
C ARG A 238 4.77 -12.48 -10.90
N VAL A 239 5.11 -13.76 -10.89
CA VAL A 239 5.87 -14.35 -12.01
C VAL A 239 4.97 -15.33 -12.76
N VAL A 240 4.87 -15.13 -14.07
CA VAL A 240 4.02 -15.91 -14.97
C VAL A 240 4.82 -16.22 -16.23
N LYS A 241 4.99 -17.50 -16.55
CA LYS A 241 5.73 -17.97 -17.75
C LYS A 241 7.12 -17.31 -17.88
N GLY A 242 7.85 -17.17 -16.75
CA GLY A 242 9.17 -16.57 -16.74
C GLY A 242 9.21 -15.05 -16.91
N ASN A 243 8.07 -14.37 -16.80
CA ASN A 243 7.96 -12.92 -16.80
C ASN A 243 7.51 -12.40 -15.43
N VAL A 244 8.21 -11.40 -14.91
CA VAL A 244 7.83 -10.68 -13.69
C VAL A 244 6.82 -9.61 -14.05
N ILE A 245 5.60 -9.74 -13.56
CA ILE A 245 4.50 -8.81 -13.78
C ILE A 245 4.43 -7.83 -12.62
N ILE A 246 4.39 -6.53 -12.94
CA ILE A 246 4.31 -5.45 -11.94
C ILE A 246 3.59 -4.23 -12.52
N GLY A 247 2.78 -3.58 -11.71
CA GLY A 247 2.13 -2.32 -12.03
C GLY A 247 2.73 -1.14 -11.27
N ASN A 248 1.93 -0.10 -11.04
CA ASN A 248 2.35 1.11 -10.35
C ASN A 248 1.24 1.70 -9.48
N GLY A 249 1.62 2.52 -8.51
CA GLY A 249 0.75 3.44 -7.74
C GLY A 249 1.05 4.89 -8.08
N GLY A 250 0.30 5.83 -7.46
CA GLY A 250 0.50 7.26 -7.56
C GLY A 250 -0.60 8.02 -8.32
N ALA A 251 -1.81 7.48 -8.44
CA ALA A 251 -2.94 8.12 -9.14
C ALA A 251 -3.17 9.56 -8.66
N GLU A 252 -3.24 9.79 -7.35
CA GLU A 252 -3.44 11.10 -6.70
C GLU A 252 -2.28 12.07 -6.94
N MET A 253 -1.10 11.51 -7.25
CA MET A 253 0.13 12.27 -7.52
C MET A 253 0.26 12.67 -9.00
N GLY A 254 -0.69 12.25 -9.83
CA GLY A 254 -0.74 12.61 -11.24
C GLY A 254 0.11 11.74 -12.12
N VAL A 255 -0.09 10.44 -12.08
CA VAL A 255 0.60 9.49 -12.94
C VAL A 255 -0.37 8.71 -13.82
N ARG A 256 0.14 8.12 -14.89
CA ARG A 256 -0.59 7.26 -15.81
C ARG A 256 -0.43 5.80 -15.41
N GLY A 257 -1.54 5.10 -15.20
CA GLY A 257 -1.56 3.70 -14.84
C GLY A 257 -1.02 2.79 -15.94
N TYR A 258 -0.31 1.74 -15.52
CA TYR A 258 0.17 0.67 -16.39
C TYR A 258 0.43 -0.62 -15.62
N VAL A 259 0.49 -1.74 -16.35
CA VAL A 259 1.11 -3.00 -15.91
C VAL A 259 2.17 -3.38 -16.94
N SER A 260 3.26 -4.01 -16.49
CA SER A 260 4.37 -4.43 -17.37
C SER A 260 4.85 -5.80 -17.00
N ALA A 261 5.36 -6.51 -18.02
CA ALA A 261 6.07 -7.76 -17.89
C ALA A 261 7.56 -7.57 -18.19
N TYR A 262 8.40 -8.13 -17.34
CA TYR A 262 9.84 -8.12 -17.48
C TYR A 262 10.38 -9.53 -17.44
N ASN A 263 11.29 -9.89 -18.35
CA ASN A 263 11.91 -11.21 -18.34
C ASN A 263 12.64 -11.47 -17.02
N ALA A 264 12.29 -12.54 -16.32
CA ALA A 264 12.79 -12.86 -14.99
C ALA A 264 14.31 -13.11 -14.94
N GLU A 265 14.92 -13.54 -16.04
CA GLU A 265 16.35 -13.80 -16.12
C GLU A 265 17.17 -12.52 -16.37
N THR A 266 16.67 -11.62 -17.21
CA THR A 266 17.45 -10.48 -17.73
C THR A 266 16.98 -9.11 -17.24
N GLY A 267 15.75 -9.00 -16.74
CA GLY A 267 15.12 -7.72 -16.40
C GLY A 267 14.66 -6.91 -17.61
N ASN A 268 14.80 -7.43 -18.83
CA ASN A 268 14.35 -6.72 -20.04
C ASN A 268 12.82 -6.61 -20.07
N LEU A 269 12.32 -5.43 -20.45
CA LEU A 269 10.90 -5.22 -20.70
C LEU A 269 10.44 -6.11 -21.85
N VAL A 270 9.39 -6.91 -21.61
CA VAL A 270 8.74 -7.76 -22.63
C VAL A 270 7.56 -7.01 -23.24
N TRP A 271 6.66 -6.51 -22.39
CA TRP A 271 5.52 -5.69 -22.81
C TRP A 271 5.09 -4.73 -21.70
N ARG A 272 4.34 -3.69 -22.11
CA ARG A 272 3.63 -2.78 -21.21
C ARG A 272 2.24 -2.51 -21.73
N PHE A 273 1.24 -2.63 -20.87
CA PHE A 273 -0.15 -2.24 -21.11
C PHE A 273 -0.49 -1.01 -20.26
N TYR A 274 -0.96 0.06 -20.90
CA TYR A 274 -1.46 1.24 -20.21
C TYR A 274 -2.96 1.11 -19.96
N THR A 275 -3.40 1.56 -18.78
CA THR A 275 -4.81 1.50 -18.35
C THR A 275 -5.55 2.82 -18.61
N VAL A 276 -4.85 3.86 -18.97
CA VAL A 276 -5.39 5.18 -19.33
C VAL A 276 -4.86 5.59 -20.69
N PRO A 277 -5.70 6.11 -21.59
CA PRO A 277 -5.23 6.58 -22.90
C PRO A 277 -4.27 7.78 -22.77
N GLY A 278 -3.28 7.84 -23.66
CA GLY A 278 -2.32 8.91 -23.72
C GLY A 278 -2.87 10.20 -24.32
N ASP A 279 -1.94 11.09 -24.72
CA ASP A 279 -2.24 12.35 -25.41
C ASP A 279 -2.96 12.08 -26.75
N PRO A 280 -4.21 12.55 -26.94
CA PRO A 280 -5.00 12.28 -28.16
C PRO A 280 -4.44 12.93 -29.43
N SER A 281 -3.44 13.79 -29.32
CA SER A 281 -2.73 14.34 -30.49
C SER A 281 -1.68 13.37 -31.04
N LYS A 282 -1.43 12.22 -30.36
CA LYS A 282 -0.46 11.20 -30.71
C LYS A 282 -1.16 9.87 -31.01
N PRO A 283 -0.53 8.98 -31.80
CA PRO A 283 -1.05 7.61 -31.94
C PRO A 283 -1.17 6.91 -30.58
N PHE A 284 -2.27 6.19 -30.38
CA PHE A 284 -2.46 5.36 -29.18
C PHE A 284 -1.65 4.07 -29.30
N GLU A 285 -1.20 3.53 -28.17
CA GLU A 285 -0.36 2.34 -28.10
C GLU A 285 -1.11 1.05 -28.47
N SER A 286 -2.45 1.07 -28.38
CA SER A 286 -3.31 -0.07 -28.72
C SER A 286 -4.71 0.35 -29.16
N PRO A 287 -5.46 -0.50 -29.91
CA PRO A 287 -6.84 -0.19 -30.31
C PRO A 287 -7.80 0.03 -29.15
N ILE A 288 -7.61 -0.67 -28.00
CA ILE A 288 -8.48 -0.47 -26.83
C ILE A 288 -8.25 0.92 -26.21
N LEU A 289 -7.05 1.45 -26.23
CA LEU A 289 -6.76 2.79 -25.73
C LEU A 289 -7.36 3.87 -26.64
N GLU A 290 -7.39 3.65 -27.96
CA GLU A 290 -8.11 4.53 -28.88
C GLU A 290 -9.63 4.50 -28.62
N GLN A 291 -10.19 3.33 -28.30
CA GLN A 291 -11.59 3.22 -27.89
C GLN A 291 -11.82 3.92 -26.55
N ALA A 292 -10.96 3.66 -25.57
CA ALA A 292 -11.05 4.25 -24.24
C ALA A 292 -11.00 5.78 -24.30
N ALA A 293 -10.16 6.38 -25.16
CA ALA A 293 -10.03 7.82 -25.32
C ALA A 293 -11.36 8.52 -25.67
N LYS A 294 -12.30 7.79 -26.28
CA LYS A 294 -13.64 8.32 -26.62
C LYS A 294 -14.55 8.48 -25.39
N THR A 295 -14.17 7.87 -24.27
CA THR A 295 -14.87 7.95 -22.98
C THR A 295 -14.16 8.88 -21.99
N TRP A 296 -13.21 9.68 -22.47
CA TRP A 296 -12.50 10.68 -21.71
C TRP A 296 -12.71 12.07 -22.32
N SER A 297 -12.72 13.09 -21.47
CA SER A 297 -12.84 14.48 -21.89
C SER A 297 -11.93 15.38 -21.05
N GLY A 298 -11.67 16.61 -21.54
CA GLY A 298 -10.70 17.49 -20.89
C GLY A 298 -9.26 17.09 -21.21
N ASP A 299 -8.34 17.42 -20.32
CA ASP A 299 -6.89 17.33 -20.51
C ASP A 299 -6.25 16.24 -19.59
N TRP A 300 -6.94 15.12 -19.37
CA TRP A 300 -6.51 14.06 -18.43
C TRP A 300 -5.05 13.63 -18.61
N TRP A 301 -4.56 13.57 -19.85
CA TRP A 301 -3.19 13.10 -20.16
C TRP A 301 -2.10 14.01 -19.60
N LYS A 302 -2.40 15.30 -19.32
CA LYS A 302 -1.44 16.26 -18.74
C LYS A 302 -1.09 15.91 -17.31
N HIS A 303 -1.97 15.15 -16.64
CA HIS A 303 -1.86 14.75 -15.25
C HIS A 303 -2.00 13.23 -15.09
N GLY A 304 -1.71 12.47 -16.14
CA GLY A 304 -1.66 11.01 -16.14
C GLY A 304 -3.02 10.32 -16.17
N GLY A 305 -4.04 10.84 -15.49
CA GLY A 305 -5.40 10.29 -15.47
C GLY A 305 -5.66 9.16 -14.48
N GLY A 306 -4.69 8.69 -13.71
CA GLY A 306 -4.84 7.61 -12.71
C GLY A 306 -4.86 6.21 -13.32
N GLY A 307 -5.80 5.35 -12.89
CA GLY A 307 -5.97 3.97 -13.38
C GLY A 307 -4.80 3.05 -13.03
N THR A 308 -4.12 3.29 -11.93
CA THR A 308 -2.92 2.55 -11.53
C THR A 308 -3.22 1.09 -11.20
N VAL A 309 -2.27 0.18 -11.42
CA VAL A 309 -2.35 -1.25 -11.06
C VAL A 309 -1.44 -1.45 -9.86
N TRP A 310 -2.01 -1.26 -8.66
CA TRP A 310 -1.18 -1.19 -7.46
C TRP A 310 -1.19 -2.47 -6.61
N ASP A 311 -2.11 -3.44 -6.87
CA ASP A 311 -2.13 -4.70 -6.11
C ASP A 311 -2.58 -5.92 -6.94
N ALA A 312 -3.84 -6.02 -7.39
CA ALA A 312 -4.41 -7.22 -7.97
C ALA A 312 -3.79 -7.61 -9.33
N ILE A 313 -3.07 -8.72 -9.33
CA ILE A 313 -2.50 -9.37 -10.53
C ILE A 313 -2.68 -10.87 -10.36
N VAL A 314 -3.49 -11.52 -11.21
CA VAL A 314 -3.87 -12.94 -11.08
C VAL A 314 -3.75 -13.64 -12.41
N TYR A 315 -3.15 -14.82 -12.45
CA TYR A 315 -3.00 -15.62 -13.66
C TYR A 315 -3.88 -16.87 -13.62
N ASP A 316 -4.57 -17.13 -14.70
CA ASP A 316 -5.31 -18.37 -14.94
C ASP A 316 -4.54 -19.27 -15.93
N PRO A 317 -3.87 -20.32 -15.44
CA PRO A 317 -3.11 -21.21 -16.31
C PRO A 317 -3.99 -22.05 -17.24
N GLU A 318 -5.27 -22.21 -16.93
CA GLU A 318 -6.20 -23.02 -17.73
C GLU A 318 -6.75 -22.25 -18.92
N LEU A 319 -7.06 -20.96 -18.75
CA LEU A 319 -7.53 -20.10 -19.84
C LEU A 319 -6.41 -19.30 -20.51
N ASP A 320 -5.21 -19.36 -19.93
CA ASP A 320 -4.06 -18.57 -20.34
C ASP A 320 -4.38 -17.07 -20.40
N LEU A 321 -4.94 -16.57 -19.29
CA LEU A 321 -5.33 -15.17 -19.09
C LEU A 321 -4.70 -14.59 -17.85
N LEU A 322 -4.27 -13.34 -17.95
CA LEU A 322 -3.81 -12.52 -16.83
C LEU A 322 -4.88 -11.50 -16.50
N TYR A 323 -5.40 -11.51 -15.27
CA TYR A 323 -6.35 -10.51 -14.80
C TYR A 323 -5.63 -9.49 -13.95
N ILE A 324 -5.94 -8.22 -14.18
CA ILE A 324 -5.49 -7.11 -13.36
C ILE A 324 -6.69 -6.30 -12.88
N GLY A 325 -6.61 -5.79 -11.66
CA GLY A 325 -7.45 -4.72 -11.18
C GLY A 325 -6.85 -3.37 -11.59
N THR A 326 -7.69 -2.36 -11.80
CA THR A 326 -7.26 -1.01 -12.11
C THR A 326 -7.88 -0.01 -11.14
N GLY A 327 -7.09 0.93 -10.68
CA GLY A 327 -7.51 1.92 -9.71
C GLY A 327 -8.36 3.04 -10.29
N ASN A 328 -8.70 3.92 -9.40
CA ASN A 328 -9.50 5.12 -9.65
C ASN A 328 -8.89 6.06 -10.70
N GLY A 329 -9.73 6.90 -11.28
CA GLY A 329 -9.27 8.01 -12.10
C GLY A 329 -8.75 9.19 -11.26
N GLY A 330 -7.67 9.81 -11.70
CA GLY A 330 -7.08 10.99 -11.02
C GLY A 330 -7.30 12.30 -11.79
N PRO A 331 -7.79 13.38 -11.17
CA PRO A 331 -8.33 13.54 -9.79
C PRO A 331 -9.58 12.68 -9.49
N TRP A 332 -9.88 12.38 -8.21
CA TRP A 332 -11.11 11.69 -7.82
C TRP A 332 -12.34 12.44 -8.32
N ASN A 333 -12.37 13.75 -8.10
CA ASN A 333 -13.46 14.61 -8.53
C ASN A 333 -13.58 14.59 -10.06
N GLU A 334 -14.61 13.92 -10.55
CA GLU A 334 -14.91 13.72 -11.95
C GLU A 334 -15.03 15.03 -12.73
N LYS A 335 -15.54 16.09 -12.11
CA LYS A 335 -15.67 17.41 -12.73
C LYS A 335 -14.33 17.95 -13.25
N TYR A 336 -13.24 17.67 -12.57
CA TYR A 336 -11.89 18.14 -12.95
C TYR A 336 -11.18 17.14 -13.86
N ARG A 337 -11.44 15.85 -13.72
CA ARG A 337 -10.84 14.76 -14.51
C ARG A 337 -11.50 14.60 -15.87
N ASN A 338 -12.84 14.51 -15.87
CA ASN A 338 -13.66 14.14 -17.02
C ASN A 338 -14.92 15.01 -17.10
N PRO A 339 -14.80 16.30 -17.47
CA PRO A 339 -15.83 17.33 -17.31
C PRO A 339 -17.14 17.02 -18.05
N LYS A 340 -17.15 16.16 -19.05
CA LYS A 340 -18.38 15.72 -19.74
C LYS A 340 -19.06 14.55 -19.04
N ARG A 341 -18.48 13.98 -17.97
CA ARG A 341 -18.99 12.80 -17.25
C ARG A 341 -19.11 11.58 -18.15
N GLU A 342 -18.07 11.28 -18.87
CA GLU A 342 -17.94 10.04 -19.62
C GLU A 342 -17.32 8.96 -18.75
N ASP A 343 -17.42 7.68 -19.11
CA ASP A 343 -17.11 6.53 -18.23
C ASP A 343 -15.66 6.46 -17.77
N GLY A 344 -14.69 7.02 -18.51
CA GLY A 344 -13.27 6.85 -18.20
C GLY A 344 -12.84 5.39 -18.32
N LEU A 345 -13.17 4.74 -19.44
CA LEU A 345 -12.98 3.31 -19.67
C LEU A 345 -11.58 2.84 -19.28
N LEU A 346 -11.47 1.67 -18.68
CA LEU A 346 -10.29 1.00 -18.12
C LEU A 346 -9.85 1.51 -16.72
N THR A 347 -10.46 2.54 -16.13
CA THR A 347 -10.33 2.81 -14.69
C THR A 347 -11.38 2.05 -13.91
N CYS A 348 -11.14 1.75 -12.63
CA CYS A 348 -12.06 1.03 -11.75
C CYS A 348 -12.60 -0.25 -12.42
N SER A 349 -11.70 -1.06 -12.96
CA SER A 349 -12.04 -2.18 -13.85
C SER A 349 -11.22 -3.42 -13.53
N ILE A 350 -11.81 -4.58 -13.83
CA ILE A 350 -11.05 -5.81 -14.03
C ILE A 350 -10.73 -5.93 -15.53
N VAL A 351 -9.47 -6.12 -15.87
CA VAL A 351 -8.99 -6.24 -17.26
C VAL A 351 -8.28 -7.58 -17.45
N ALA A 352 -8.66 -8.32 -18.50
CA ALA A 352 -7.99 -9.56 -18.90
C ALA A 352 -7.03 -9.31 -20.05
N LEU A 353 -5.80 -9.80 -19.90
CA LEU A 353 -4.72 -9.67 -20.87
C LEU A 353 -4.14 -11.04 -21.24
N LYS A 354 -3.48 -11.13 -22.38
CA LYS A 354 -2.59 -12.26 -22.69
C LYS A 354 -1.27 -12.13 -21.93
N PRO A 355 -0.85 -13.13 -21.14
CA PRO A 355 0.31 -13.01 -20.25
C PRO A 355 1.65 -12.83 -20.99
N GLU A 356 1.78 -13.36 -22.22
CA GLU A 356 3.03 -13.28 -22.99
C GLU A 356 3.19 -11.97 -23.75
N THR A 357 2.09 -11.31 -24.14
CA THR A 357 2.10 -10.14 -25.02
C THR A 357 1.52 -8.87 -24.43
N GLY A 358 0.74 -8.98 -23.32
CA GLY A 358 -0.03 -7.87 -22.78
C GLY A 358 -1.22 -7.45 -23.65
N GLU A 359 -1.60 -8.29 -24.64
CA GLU A 359 -2.74 -8.01 -25.52
C GLU A 359 -4.05 -8.05 -24.72
N TYR A 360 -4.89 -7.01 -24.92
CA TYR A 360 -6.20 -6.91 -24.31
C TYR A 360 -7.16 -8.00 -24.80
N VAL A 361 -7.91 -8.61 -23.88
CA VAL A 361 -8.92 -9.64 -24.19
C VAL A 361 -10.33 -9.14 -23.87
N TRP A 362 -10.59 -8.75 -22.60
CA TRP A 362 -11.85 -8.19 -22.16
C TRP A 362 -11.65 -7.31 -20.92
N GLN A 363 -12.67 -6.50 -20.60
CA GLN A 363 -12.72 -5.76 -19.34
C GLN A 363 -14.16 -5.72 -18.80
N TYR A 364 -14.28 -5.57 -17.49
CA TYR A 364 -15.51 -5.26 -16.79
C TYR A 364 -15.26 -4.04 -15.89
N GLN A 365 -15.98 -2.94 -16.13
CA GLN A 365 -15.84 -1.70 -15.36
C GLN A 365 -16.87 -1.69 -14.23
N GLU A 366 -16.38 -1.71 -12.98
CA GLU A 366 -17.22 -1.80 -11.78
C GLU A 366 -17.78 -0.44 -11.38
N ASP A 367 -17.02 0.65 -11.61
CA ASP A 367 -17.42 2.03 -11.30
C ASP A 367 -17.17 2.97 -12.48
N PRO A 368 -18.07 2.98 -13.48
CA PRO A 368 -18.00 3.95 -14.57
C PRO A 368 -18.12 5.39 -14.06
N ALA A 369 -17.24 6.28 -14.52
CA ALA A 369 -17.18 7.68 -14.08
C ALA A 369 -17.04 7.82 -12.56
N ASP A 370 -16.19 6.99 -11.93
CA ASP A 370 -15.93 7.04 -10.48
C ASP A 370 -15.70 8.47 -9.98
N ASP A 371 -16.20 8.75 -8.78
CA ASP A 371 -16.12 10.05 -8.11
C ASP A 371 -15.64 9.91 -6.65
N TRP A 372 -15.37 8.67 -6.17
CA TRP A 372 -15.26 8.34 -4.76
C TRP A 372 -13.96 7.64 -4.36
N ASP A 373 -13.02 7.43 -5.30
CA ASP A 373 -11.83 6.61 -5.09
C ASP A 373 -12.15 5.13 -4.93
N TYR A 374 -13.09 4.62 -5.75
CA TYR A 374 -13.43 3.21 -5.75
C TYR A 374 -12.54 2.44 -6.72
N ASP A 375 -11.39 2.01 -6.19
CA ASP A 375 -10.49 1.12 -6.91
C ASP A 375 -11.13 -0.24 -7.17
N SER A 376 -10.66 -0.92 -8.23
CA SER A 376 -10.86 -2.34 -8.52
C SER A 376 -9.53 -3.12 -8.40
N ASP A 377 -8.64 -2.66 -7.54
CA ASP A 377 -7.29 -3.24 -7.33
C ASP A 377 -7.24 -4.22 -6.14
N GLU A 378 -8.37 -4.47 -5.48
CA GLU A 378 -8.48 -5.44 -4.41
C GLU A 378 -8.27 -6.85 -4.94
N GLN A 379 -7.95 -7.79 -4.04
CA GLN A 379 -7.61 -9.16 -4.44
C GLN A 379 -8.72 -9.82 -5.28
N ILE A 380 -8.34 -10.34 -6.42
CA ILE A 380 -9.14 -11.18 -7.30
C ILE A 380 -8.90 -12.65 -6.93
N ILE A 381 -9.96 -13.46 -6.81
CA ILE A 381 -9.89 -14.90 -6.54
C ILE A 381 -10.48 -15.68 -7.71
N LEU A 382 -9.79 -16.73 -8.17
CA LEU A 382 -10.32 -17.64 -9.18
C LEU A 382 -10.87 -18.91 -8.51
N ALA A 383 -12.05 -19.35 -8.97
CA ALA A 383 -12.68 -20.57 -8.49
C ALA A 383 -13.49 -21.28 -9.58
N ASP A 384 -13.67 -22.57 -9.40
CA ASP A 384 -14.61 -23.41 -10.16
C ASP A 384 -15.73 -23.80 -9.24
N ILE A 385 -16.95 -23.30 -9.49
CA ILE A 385 -18.08 -23.48 -8.59
C ILE A 385 -19.33 -23.96 -9.34
N PRO A 386 -20.20 -24.76 -8.69
CA PRO A 386 -21.48 -25.17 -9.28
C PRO A 386 -22.48 -24.00 -9.28
N ILE A 387 -22.89 -23.56 -10.47
CA ILE A 387 -23.98 -22.59 -10.66
C ILE A 387 -25.00 -23.24 -11.59
N ASP A 388 -26.26 -23.31 -11.19
CA ASP A 388 -27.38 -23.90 -11.98
C ASP A 388 -27.06 -25.33 -12.48
N GLY A 389 -26.39 -26.13 -11.64
CA GLY A 389 -26.04 -27.51 -11.94
C GLY A 389 -24.84 -27.70 -12.89
N GLN A 390 -24.16 -26.64 -13.28
CA GLN A 390 -22.95 -26.68 -14.12
C GLN A 390 -21.77 -26.07 -13.36
N VAL A 391 -20.58 -26.66 -13.51
CA VAL A 391 -19.35 -26.05 -12.99
C VAL A 391 -18.98 -24.85 -13.87
N ARG A 392 -18.97 -23.67 -13.28
CA ARG A 392 -18.60 -22.41 -13.93
C ARG A 392 -17.23 -21.95 -13.45
N LYS A 393 -16.42 -21.50 -14.40
CA LYS A 393 -15.14 -20.86 -14.14
C LYS A 393 -15.39 -19.38 -13.80
N VAL A 394 -15.20 -19.04 -12.54
CA VAL A 394 -15.56 -17.71 -12.05
C VAL A 394 -14.37 -16.96 -11.47
N LEU A 395 -14.53 -15.67 -11.45
CA LEU A 395 -13.70 -14.70 -10.78
C LEU A 395 -14.53 -14.04 -9.69
N PHE A 396 -14.04 -14.03 -8.45
CA PHE A 396 -14.63 -13.29 -7.33
C PHE A 396 -13.89 -12.00 -7.11
N HIS A 397 -14.65 -10.92 -6.91
CA HIS A 397 -14.09 -9.63 -6.54
C HIS A 397 -14.99 -8.89 -5.54
N ALA A 398 -14.37 -8.31 -4.52
CA ALA A 398 -15.02 -7.48 -3.51
C ALA A 398 -14.27 -6.13 -3.42
N PRO A 399 -14.52 -5.19 -4.37
CA PRO A 399 -13.81 -3.92 -4.45
C PRO A 399 -14.26 -2.94 -3.37
N LYS A 400 -13.62 -1.76 -3.35
CA LYS A 400 -13.94 -0.64 -2.45
C LYS A 400 -15.42 -0.25 -2.46
N ASN A 401 -16.11 -0.40 -3.59
CA ASN A 401 -17.48 0.07 -3.81
C ASN A 401 -18.56 -0.64 -2.97
N GLY A 402 -18.23 -1.79 -2.35
CA GLY A 402 -19.11 -2.51 -1.41
C GLY A 402 -20.01 -3.57 -2.05
N PHE A 403 -19.86 -3.86 -3.35
CA PHE A 403 -20.56 -4.97 -4.03
C PHE A 403 -19.62 -6.15 -4.23
N PHE A 404 -20.14 -7.37 -4.01
CA PHE A 404 -19.42 -8.61 -4.32
C PHE A 404 -19.79 -9.08 -5.71
N TYR A 405 -18.82 -9.12 -6.60
CA TYR A 405 -19.01 -9.52 -8.00
C TYR A 405 -18.58 -10.97 -8.21
N VAL A 406 -19.37 -11.67 -9.04
CA VAL A 406 -19.03 -12.96 -9.63
C VAL A 406 -19.07 -12.79 -11.14
N LEU A 407 -17.91 -12.92 -11.78
CA LEU A 407 -17.78 -12.80 -13.23
C LEU A 407 -17.40 -14.15 -13.83
N ASP A 408 -17.86 -14.42 -15.05
CA ASP A 408 -17.31 -15.49 -15.88
C ASP A 408 -15.88 -15.11 -16.30
N ARG A 409 -14.88 -15.89 -15.85
CA ARG A 409 -13.49 -15.49 -16.01
C ARG A 409 -12.95 -15.63 -17.43
N ALA A 410 -13.67 -16.35 -18.32
CA ALA A 410 -13.29 -16.45 -19.73
C ALA A 410 -13.73 -15.21 -20.54
N THR A 411 -14.84 -14.60 -20.17
CA THR A 411 -15.52 -13.57 -20.98
C THR A 411 -15.70 -12.23 -20.30
N GLY A 412 -15.52 -12.15 -18.98
CA GLY A 412 -15.83 -10.96 -18.18
C GLY A 412 -17.32 -10.71 -17.96
N ALA A 413 -18.19 -11.63 -18.36
CA ALA A 413 -19.64 -11.48 -18.21
C ALA A 413 -20.05 -11.52 -16.74
N LEU A 414 -20.89 -10.55 -16.31
CA LEU A 414 -21.43 -10.51 -14.96
C LEU A 414 -22.40 -11.67 -14.73
N ILE A 415 -22.13 -12.50 -13.73
CA ILE A 415 -23.01 -13.60 -13.28
C ILE A 415 -23.89 -13.11 -12.14
N SER A 416 -23.32 -12.44 -11.14
CA SER A 416 -24.08 -11.87 -10.03
C SER A 416 -23.30 -10.75 -9.34
N ALA A 417 -24.05 -9.80 -8.74
CA ALA A 417 -23.49 -8.77 -7.87
C ALA A 417 -24.51 -8.37 -6.79
N LYS A 418 -24.08 -8.34 -5.53
CA LYS A 418 -24.88 -7.89 -4.39
C LYS A 418 -24.01 -7.11 -3.41
N PRO A 419 -24.56 -6.16 -2.66
CA PRO A 419 -23.79 -5.45 -1.64
C PRO A 419 -23.43 -6.43 -0.50
N TYR A 420 -22.13 -6.49 -0.17
CA TYR A 420 -21.65 -7.30 0.97
C TYR A 420 -21.65 -6.53 2.30
N THR A 421 -21.90 -5.22 2.23
CA THR A 421 -22.09 -4.34 3.37
C THR A 421 -23.11 -3.24 3.01
N PHE A 422 -23.38 -2.33 3.95
CA PHE A 422 -24.23 -1.18 3.66
C PHE A 422 -23.55 -0.21 2.69
N VAL A 423 -24.26 0.12 1.62
CA VAL A 423 -23.88 1.14 0.64
C VAL A 423 -25.01 2.14 0.39
N ASN A 424 -24.68 3.39 0.09
CA ASN A 424 -25.70 4.40 -0.26
C ASN A 424 -25.39 5.16 -1.57
N TRP A 425 -24.26 4.87 -2.22
CA TRP A 425 -23.91 5.48 -3.49
C TRP A 425 -24.67 4.89 -4.68
N ALA A 426 -25.03 3.61 -4.58
CA ALA A 426 -25.85 2.89 -5.56
C ALA A 426 -26.88 2.00 -4.86
N SER A 427 -27.99 1.72 -5.50
CA SER A 427 -29.05 0.84 -4.97
C SER A 427 -28.88 -0.61 -5.40
N ALA A 428 -28.24 -0.86 -6.53
CA ALA A 428 -27.98 -2.19 -7.09
C ALA A 428 -26.98 -2.09 -8.25
N ILE A 429 -26.50 -3.25 -8.71
CA ILE A 429 -25.91 -3.40 -10.05
C ILE A 429 -27.02 -3.95 -10.97
N ASP A 430 -27.30 -3.27 -12.07
CA ASP A 430 -28.25 -3.73 -13.08
C ASP A 430 -27.67 -4.94 -13.83
N MET A 431 -28.27 -6.10 -13.64
CA MET A 431 -27.79 -7.36 -14.21
C MET A 431 -27.85 -7.43 -15.74
N ASN A 432 -28.63 -6.56 -16.41
CA ASN A 432 -28.71 -6.53 -17.86
C ASN A 432 -27.60 -5.70 -18.50
N THR A 433 -27.16 -4.65 -17.80
CA THR A 433 -26.14 -3.71 -18.31
C THR A 433 -24.80 -3.88 -17.62
N GLY A 434 -24.76 -4.56 -16.48
CA GLY A 434 -23.56 -4.67 -15.62
C GLY A 434 -23.20 -3.35 -14.91
N ARG A 435 -24.07 -2.33 -14.94
CA ARG A 435 -23.76 -0.99 -14.44
C ARG A 435 -24.44 -0.71 -13.09
N PRO A 436 -23.83 0.10 -12.22
CA PRO A 436 -24.46 0.54 -10.98
C PRO A 436 -25.69 1.41 -11.24
N VAL A 437 -26.74 1.20 -10.45
CA VAL A 437 -27.93 2.06 -10.38
C VAL A 437 -27.64 3.11 -9.30
N GLU A 438 -26.98 4.17 -9.71
CA GLU A 438 -26.45 5.19 -8.81
C GLU A 438 -27.54 6.01 -8.11
N ASN A 439 -27.26 6.45 -6.88
CA ASN A 439 -28.03 7.45 -6.17
C ASN A 439 -27.48 8.85 -6.50
N ALA A 440 -28.29 9.68 -7.14
CA ALA A 440 -27.87 11.01 -7.58
C ALA A 440 -27.33 11.90 -6.43
N SER A 441 -27.80 11.69 -5.19
CA SER A 441 -27.35 12.41 -4.01
C SER A 441 -25.91 12.07 -3.59
N ALA A 442 -25.35 10.97 -4.04
CA ALA A 442 -23.96 10.58 -3.76
C ALA A 442 -22.95 11.32 -4.64
N ARG A 443 -23.36 11.82 -5.82
CA ARG A 443 -22.51 12.59 -6.74
C ARG A 443 -22.22 13.98 -6.20
N TYR A 444 -21.08 14.16 -5.56
CA TYR A 444 -20.67 15.44 -4.97
C TYR A 444 -19.98 16.39 -5.97
N SER A 445 -19.38 15.86 -7.02
CA SER A 445 -18.57 16.62 -7.98
C SER A 445 -19.35 17.76 -8.66
N ARG A 446 -20.65 17.55 -8.85
CA ARG A 446 -21.56 18.51 -9.50
C ARG A 446 -22.52 19.20 -8.54
N GLY A 447 -22.54 18.78 -7.27
CA GLY A 447 -23.32 19.40 -6.21
C GLY A 447 -22.60 20.57 -5.56
N GLN A 448 -23.36 21.47 -4.90
CA GLN A 448 -22.80 22.53 -4.06
C GLN A 448 -22.68 22.12 -2.59
N ASN A 449 -23.51 21.17 -2.15
CA ASN A 449 -23.57 20.68 -0.79
C ASN A 449 -22.66 19.45 -0.58
N PRO A 450 -22.12 19.26 0.61
CA PRO A 450 -21.43 18.03 0.96
C PRO A 450 -22.36 16.81 0.84
N SER A 451 -21.82 15.69 0.35
CA SER A 451 -22.53 14.42 0.20
C SER A 451 -21.94 13.37 1.15
N PRO A 452 -22.71 12.88 2.14
CA PRO A 452 -22.28 11.75 2.97
C PRO A 452 -22.43 10.45 2.18
N VAL A 453 -21.29 9.80 1.89
CA VAL A 453 -21.28 8.57 1.08
C VAL A 453 -20.69 7.41 1.90
N VAL A 454 -21.27 6.24 1.77
CA VAL A 454 -20.85 4.97 2.36
C VAL A 454 -20.77 3.94 1.24
N PRO A 455 -19.64 3.26 1.10
CA PRO A 455 -18.37 3.45 1.79
C PRO A 455 -17.69 4.77 1.45
N GLY A 456 -16.74 5.19 2.29
CA GLY A 456 -15.82 6.29 1.99
C GLY A 456 -14.64 5.84 1.11
N PRO A 457 -13.60 6.69 0.90
CA PRO A 457 -12.51 6.43 -0.04
C PRO A 457 -11.59 5.27 0.39
N LEU A 458 -11.62 4.87 1.65
CA LEU A 458 -10.91 3.68 2.12
C LEU A 458 -11.62 2.36 1.71
N GLY A 459 -12.81 2.47 1.15
CA GLY A 459 -13.60 1.35 0.66
C GLY A 459 -14.34 0.58 1.74
N ALA A 460 -15.23 -0.31 1.32
CA ALA A 460 -15.83 -1.33 2.16
C ALA A 460 -14.86 -2.51 2.39
N HIS A 461 -13.94 -2.73 1.46
CA HIS A 461 -12.79 -3.62 1.50
C HIS A 461 -11.64 -2.91 0.78
N SER A 462 -10.40 -3.24 1.06
CA SER A 462 -9.23 -2.64 0.44
C SER A 462 -8.14 -3.71 0.22
N TRP A 463 -6.86 -3.33 0.22
CA TRP A 463 -5.72 -4.21 -0.06
C TRP A 463 -5.58 -5.43 0.87
N GLN A 464 -6.21 -5.43 2.05
CA GLN A 464 -6.14 -6.57 2.98
C GLN A 464 -6.76 -7.80 2.31
N PRO A 465 -5.97 -8.87 2.05
CA PRO A 465 -6.47 -9.95 1.22
C PRO A 465 -7.61 -10.74 1.87
N MET A 466 -8.63 -11.05 1.07
CA MET A 466 -9.69 -12.01 1.41
C MET A 466 -9.22 -13.45 1.18
N SER A 467 -10.01 -14.45 1.60
CA SER A 467 -9.70 -15.87 1.39
C SER A 467 -10.95 -16.65 0.98
N TYR A 468 -10.81 -17.59 0.06
CA TYR A 468 -11.87 -18.54 -0.31
C TYR A 468 -11.52 -19.95 0.15
N SER A 469 -12.44 -20.60 0.86
CA SER A 469 -12.29 -22.00 1.23
C SER A 469 -13.14 -22.91 0.33
N PRO A 470 -12.51 -23.77 -0.48
CA PRO A 470 -13.25 -24.73 -1.29
C PRO A 470 -14.01 -25.79 -0.45
N LEU A 471 -13.68 -25.94 0.83
CA LEU A 471 -14.35 -26.87 1.74
C LEU A 471 -15.66 -26.35 2.28
N THR A 472 -15.76 -25.03 2.55
CA THR A 472 -16.99 -24.40 3.03
C THR A 472 -17.77 -23.74 1.88
N GLY A 473 -17.12 -23.46 0.75
CA GLY A 473 -17.68 -22.68 -0.36
C GLY A 473 -17.84 -21.20 -0.04
N LEU A 474 -17.19 -20.70 1.03
CA LEU A 474 -17.34 -19.33 1.51
C LEU A 474 -16.10 -18.47 1.20
N VAL A 475 -16.34 -17.20 0.94
CA VAL A 475 -15.32 -16.16 0.88
C VAL A 475 -15.31 -15.39 2.20
N TYR A 476 -14.13 -15.25 2.81
CA TYR A 476 -13.93 -14.51 4.06
C TYR A 476 -13.34 -13.14 3.74
N ILE A 477 -14.05 -12.08 4.11
CA ILE A 477 -13.75 -10.70 3.70
C ILE A 477 -13.57 -9.84 4.93
N PRO A 478 -12.43 -9.15 5.11
CA PRO A 478 -12.25 -8.12 6.14
C PRO A 478 -12.89 -6.82 5.65
N ILE A 479 -14.09 -6.51 6.13
CA ILE A 479 -14.85 -5.34 5.68
C ILE A 479 -14.74 -4.14 6.61
N GLN A 480 -14.95 -2.98 6.04
CA GLN A 480 -14.96 -1.67 6.70
C GLN A 480 -16.36 -1.05 6.57
N GLU A 481 -16.85 -0.50 7.68
CA GLU A 481 -18.11 0.23 7.75
C GLU A 481 -17.79 1.69 8.12
N ALA A 482 -17.33 2.45 7.14
CA ALA A 482 -16.95 3.85 7.32
C ALA A 482 -17.44 4.68 6.13
N GLY A 483 -18.12 5.78 6.43
CA GLY A 483 -18.52 6.76 5.43
C GLY A 483 -17.55 7.94 5.38
N PHE A 484 -17.72 8.77 4.35
CA PHE A 484 -16.97 10.01 4.17
C PHE A 484 -17.87 11.15 3.69
N LEU A 485 -17.56 12.38 4.11
CA LEU A 485 -18.29 13.56 3.68
C LEU A 485 -17.56 14.20 2.49
N TYR A 486 -17.96 13.82 1.27
CA TYR A 486 -17.39 14.37 0.06
C TYR A 486 -17.90 15.78 -0.22
N LYS A 487 -16.99 16.66 -0.60
CA LYS A 487 -17.30 18.00 -1.08
C LYS A 487 -16.28 18.43 -2.12
N SER A 488 -16.77 18.96 -3.25
CA SER A 488 -15.92 19.48 -4.31
C SER A 488 -15.12 20.70 -3.80
N ASP A 489 -13.79 20.71 -4.03
CA ASP A 489 -12.98 21.91 -3.76
C ASP A 489 -13.16 22.93 -4.89
N ALA A 490 -13.96 23.97 -4.63
CA ALA A 490 -14.21 25.03 -5.61
C ALA A 490 -12.96 25.85 -5.99
N ARG A 491 -11.86 25.68 -5.25
CA ARG A 491 -10.57 26.35 -5.46
C ARG A 491 -9.48 25.37 -5.86
N PHE A 492 -9.88 24.21 -6.40
CA PHE A 492 -8.93 23.18 -6.80
C PHE A 492 -7.95 23.76 -7.83
N GLU A 493 -6.68 23.60 -7.52
CA GLU A 493 -5.54 23.85 -8.40
C GLU A 493 -4.57 22.69 -8.26
N TRP A 494 -4.01 22.24 -9.34
CA TRP A 494 -2.99 21.20 -9.33
C TRP A 494 -1.75 21.64 -8.54
N LYS A 495 -1.23 20.79 -7.64
CA LYS A 495 -0.05 21.04 -6.79
C LYS A 495 0.91 19.86 -6.84
N SER A 496 2.20 20.16 -6.95
CA SER A 496 3.23 19.12 -7.15
C SER A 496 3.52 18.29 -5.90
N LEU A 497 3.26 18.82 -4.69
CA LEU A 497 3.54 18.14 -3.42
C LEU A 497 2.26 17.82 -2.60
N ALA A 498 1.09 17.86 -3.22
CA ALA A 498 -0.17 17.47 -2.59
C ALA A 498 -0.77 16.26 -3.32
N THR A 499 -1.73 15.60 -2.68
CA THR A 499 -2.70 14.77 -3.37
C THR A 499 -3.62 15.67 -4.18
N ASN A 500 -3.98 15.25 -5.40
CA ASN A 500 -4.76 16.08 -6.31
C ASN A 500 -6.14 15.46 -6.55
N ASP A 501 -6.90 15.31 -5.48
CA ASP A 501 -8.17 14.59 -5.46
C ASP A 501 -9.36 15.46 -5.91
N GLY A 502 -9.21 16.80 -5.84
CA GLY A 502 -10.26 17.77 -6.14
C GLY A 502 -11.33 17.88 -5.03
N ILE A 503 -10.98 17.46 -3.80
CA ILE A 503 -11.84 17.42 -2.60
C ILE A 503 -11.48 18.51 -1.60
N ASP A 504 -12.48 19.12 -0.99
CA ASP A 504 -12.35 20.00 0.19
C ASP A 504 -12.21 19.18 1.47
N PHE A 505 -11.02 18.64 1.75
CA PHE A 505 -10.75 17.88 2.98
C PHE A 505 -10.93 18.70 4.26
N ALA A 506 -10.86 20.02 4.20
CA ALA A 506 -11.15 20.85 5.37
C ALA A 506 -12.63 20.83 5.78
N ALA A 507 -13.53 20.59 4.82
CA ALA A 507 -14.95 20.35 5.08
C ALA A 507 -15.24 18.90 5.53
N ALA A 508 -14.43 17.94 5.10
CA ALA A 508 -14.57 16.53 5.44
C ALA A 508 -13.98 16.16 6.79
N GLY A 509 -13.09 16.98 7.36
CA GLY A 509 -12.41 16.72 8.63
C GLY A 509 -13.34 16.48 9.79
N MET A 510 -12.91 15.69 10.80
CA MET A 510 -13.66 15.30 11.98
C MET A 510 -14.28 16.53 12.66
N PRO A 511 -15.63 16.59 12.81
CA PRO A 511 -16.30 17.68 13.51
C PRO A 511 -15.85 17.79 14.97
N GLN A 512 -15.72 19.02 15.46
CA GLN A 512 -15.25 19.26 16.82
C GLN A 512 -16.37 19.31 17.86
N ASP A 513 -17.65 19.31 17.46
CA ASP A 513 -18.76 19.10 18.38
C ASP A 513 -18.66 17.74 19.06
N PRO A 514 -18.57 17.64 20.39
CA PRO A 514 -18.34 16.38 21.08
C PRO A 514 -19.42 15.32 20.85
N LYS A 515 -20.68 15.74 20.65
CA LYS A 515 -21.79 14.81 20.41
C LYS A 515 -21.72 14.22 19.00
N VAL A 516 -21.46 15.06 18.01
CA VAL A 516 -21.31 14.65 16.61
C VAL A 516 -20.09 13.74 16.46
N LYS A 517 -18.94 14.15 17.04
CA LYS A 517 -17.71 13.34 17.06
C LYS A 517 -17.94 11.96 17.67
N THR A 518 -18.58 11.90 18.85
CA THR A 518 -18.88 10.64 19.52
C THR A 518 -19.79 9.74 18.65
N ALA A 519 -20.80 10.32 17.99
CA ALA A 519 -21.69 9.57 17.11
C ALA A 519 -20.93 8.99 15.91
N ILE A 520 -20.07 9.77 15.27
CA ILE A 520 -19.21 9.29 14.15
C ILE A 520 -18.29 8.17 14.63
N LEU A 521 -17.54 8.37 15.71
CA LEU A 521 -16.63 7.34 16.25
C LEU A 521 -17.38 6.05 16.61
N LYS A 522 -18.63 6.12 17.06
CA LYS A 522 -19.45 4.94 17.35
C LYS A 522 -19.93 4.24 16.08
N SER A 523 -20.23 4.97 15.00
CA SER A 523 -20.77 4.39 13.75
C SER A 523 -19.70 3.74 12.89
N VAL A 524 -18.43 4.11 13.03
CA VAL A 524 -17.33 3.59 12.24
C VAL A 524 -16.84 2.27 12.84
N THR A 525 -17.08 1.15 12.16
CA THR A 525 -16.75 -0.21 12.61
C THR A 525 -16.17 -1.04 11.46
N GLY A 526 -15.76 -2.27 11.74
CA GLY A 526 -15.39 -3.27 10.75
C GLY A 526 -16.03 -4.62 11.08
N ARG A 527 -15.88 -5.55 10.17
CA ARG A 527 -16.33 -6.95 10.36
C ARG A 527 -15.40 -7.90 9.61
N LEU A 528 -15.25 -9.11 10.16
CA LEU A 528 -14.90 -10.27 9.36
C LEU A 528 -16.21 -10.92 8.90
N VAL A 529 -16.41 -11.04 7.60
CA VAL A 529 -17.64 -11.58 7.00
C VAL A 529 -17.33 -12.87 6.27
N ALA A 530 -18.11 -13.92 6.48
CA ALA A 530 -18.19 -15.08 5.61
C ALA A 530 -19.34 -14.90 4.62
N TRP A 531 -19.00 -14.83 3.35
CA TRP A 531 -19.92 -14.57 2.24
C TRP A 531 -20.12 -15.82 1.38
N ASP A 532 -21.37 -16.18 1.13
CA ASP A 532 -21.72 -17.21 0.15
C ASP A 532 -21.76 -16.59 -1.25
N PRO A 533 -20.78 -16.88 -2.14
CA PRO A 533 -20.70 -16.27 -3.45
C PRO A 533 -21.78 -16.73 -4.43
N ILE A 534 -22.44 -17.87 -4.17
CA ILE A 534 -23.52 -18.41 -5.00
C ILE A 534 -24.85 -17.77 -4.60
N GLN A 535 -25.17 -17.79 -3.29
CA GLN A 535 -26.41 -17.22 -2.77
C GLN A 535 -26.34 -15.70 -2.61
N GLN A 536 -25.15 -15.11 -2.76
CA GLN A 536 -24.90 -13.69 -2.62
C GLN A 536 -25.43 -13.14 -1.29
N LYS A 537 -25.01 -13.79 -0.18
CA LYS A 537 -25.44 -13.39 1.17
C LYS A 537 -24.38 -13.69 2.22
N GLN A 538 -24.42 -12.91 3.29
CA GLN A 538 -23.66 -13.17 4.50
C GLN A 538 -24.16 -14.46 5.18
N VAL A 539 -23.23 -15.35 5.56
CA VAL A 539 -23.51 -16.57 6.35
C VAL A 539 -23.28 -16.28 7.83
N TRP A 540 -22.12 -15.71 8.16
CA TRP A 540 -21.82 -15.24 9.52
C TRP A 540 -20.94 -13.99 9.47
N SER A 541 -20.84 -13.28 10.58
CA SER A 541 -19.89 -12.17 10.71
C SER A 541 -19.44 -11.96 12.14
N VAL A 542 -18.24 -11.40 12.30
CA VAL A 542 -17.66 -10.98 13.59
C VAL A 542 -17.43 -9.48 13.56
N LEU A 543 -18.08 -8.76 14.48
CA LEU A 543 -17.95 -7.31 14.60
C LEU A 543 -16.55 -6.92 15.12
N ARG A 544 -15.97 -5.87 14.53
CA ARG A 544 -14.72 -5.22 14.95
C ARG A 544 -14.99 -3.80 15.41
N PRO A 545 -14.46 -3.36 16.54
CA PRO A 545 -14.65 -1.98 17.01
C PRO A 545 -13.94 -0.95 16.12
N VAL A 546 -12.91 -1.36 15.39
CA VAL A 546 -12.10 -0.53 14.47
C VAL A 546 -12.32 -1.04 13.04
N PRO A 547 -12.47 -0.16 12.04
CA PRO A 547 -12.79 -0.59 10.68
C PRO A 547 -11.61 -1.27 9.95
N TRP A 548 -10.38 -0.88 10.22
CA TRP A 548 -9.19 -1.34 9.49
C TRP A 548 -8.56 -2.53 10.19
N ASN A 549 -8.74 -3.75 9.64
CA ASN A 549 -8.20 -5.00 10.19
C ASN A 549 -7.34 -5.72 9.14
N GLY A 550 -6.73 -6.83 9.52
CA GLY A 550 -5.76 -7.53 8.67
C GLY A 550 -6.38 -8.39 7.59
N GLY A 551 -5.52 -8.87 6.68
CA GLY A 551 -5.92 -9.87 5.69
C GLY A 551 -6.25 -11.22 6.29
N VAL A 552 -6.84 -12.10 5.49
CA VAL A 552 -7.44 -13.37 5.91
C VAL A 552 -6.71 -14.57 5.30
N LEU A 553 -6.65 -15.66 6.06
CA LEU A 553 -6.21 -16.99 5.65
C LEU A 553 -7.27 -18.00 6.05
N SER A 554 -7.69 -18.90 5.16
CA SER A 554 -8.49 -20.08 5.51
C SER A 554 -7.67 -21.37 5.39
N THR A 555 -8.03 -22.40 6.18
CA THR A 555 -7.29 -23.69 6.19
C THR A 555 -8.23 -24.90 6.15
N ALA A 556 -7.68 -26.05 5.71
CA ALA A 556 -8.40 -27.31 5.75
C ALA A 556 -8.68 -27.82 7.18
N GLY A 557 -8.10 -27.19 8.20
CA GLY A 557 -8.40 -27.42 9.60
C GLY A 557 -9.70 -26.76 10.10
N ASN A 558 -10.58 -26.30 9.19
CA ASN A 558 -11.81 -25.54 9.49
C ASN A 558 -11.53 -24.24 10.25
N LEU A 559 -10.44 -23.52 9.90
CA LEU A 559 -10.04 -22.28 10.56
C LEU A 559 -9.94 -21.12 9.57
N VAL A 560 -10.25 -19.93 10.07
CA VAL A 560 -10.00 -18.63 9.46
C VAL A 560 -9.16 -17.80 10.41
N PHE A 561 -8.02 -17.29 9.94
CA PHE A 561 -7.12 -16.43 10.71
C PHE A 561 -7.20 -14.99 10.23
N GLU A 562 -7.24 -14.05 11.17
CA GLU A 562 -7.24 -12.62 10.91
C GLU A 562 -6.45 -11.86 11.98
N GLY A 563 -5.71 -10.83 11.55
CA GLY A 563 -5.12 -9.85 12.45
C GLY A 563 -6.09 -8.72 12.75
N THR A 564 -5.99 -8.06 13.92
CA THR A 564 -6.88 -6.98 14.30
C THR A 564 -6.16 -5.67 14.56
N ALA A 565 -6.85 -4.54 14.34
CA ALA A 565 -6.34 -3.22 14.63
C ALA A 565 -5.99 -3.01 16.10
N ASP A 566 -6.73 -3.65 17.01
CA ASP A 566 -6.51 -3.56 18.46
C ASP A 566 -5.43 -4.51 18.98
N GLY A 567 -4.64 -5.10 18.07
CA GLY A 567 -3.40 -5.81 18.38
C GLY A 567 -3.57 -7.27 18.82
N HIS A 568 -4.53 -7.97 18.23
CA HIS A 568 -4.68 -9.41 18.39
C HIS A 568 -4.47 -10.12 17.07
N PHE A 569 -4.01 -11.36 17.14
CA PHE A 569 -4.07 -12.33 16.06
C PHE A 569 -5.04 -13.42 16.50
N GLU A 570 -6.04 -13.72 15.67
CA GLU A 570 -7.20 -14.52 16.07
C GLU A 570 -7.49 -15.65 15.08
N ALA A 571 -8.09 -16.74 15.59
CA ALA A 571 -8.60 -17.85 14.78
C ALA A 571 -10.08 -18.08 15.06
N TYR A 572 -10.83 -18.32 14.00
CA TYR A 572 -12.26 -18.58 14.00
C TYR A 572 -12.56 -19.90 13.30
N ARG A 573 -13.63 -20.58 13.70
CA ARG A 573 -14.19 -21.66 12.90
C ARG A 573 -14.66 -21.13 11.55
N ALA A 574 -14.24 -21.78 10.48
CA ALA A 574 -14.57 -21.35 9.12
C ALA A 574 -16.07 -21.49 8.80
N ASP A 575 -16.73 -22.48 9.40
CA ASP A 575 -18.15 -22.79 9.17
C ASP A 575 -19.12 -21.89 9.96
N SER A 576 -18.71 -21.32 11.10
CA SER A 576 -19.63 -20.66 12.03
C SER A 576 -19.18 -19.29 12.53
N GLY A 577 -17.91 -18.91 12.36
CA GLY A 577 -17.36 -17.66 12.91
C GLY A 577 -17.14 -17.70 14.42
N GLU A 578 -17.23 -18.87 15.08
CA GLU A 578 -16.90 -19.01 16.49
C GLU A 578 -15.40 -18.79 16.70
N LYS A 579 -15.04 -17.88 17.62
CA LYS A 579 -13.65 -17.62 17.97
C LYS A 579 -13.08 -18.76 18.82
N VAL A 580 -12.07 -19.46 18.30
CA VAL A 580 -11.43 -20.60 18.97
C VAL A 580 -10.05 -20.28 19.55
N TRP A 581 -9.44 -19.18 19.14
CA TRP A 581 -8.14 -18.75 19.66
C TRP A 581 -7.93 -17.25 19.47
N SER A 582 -7.15 -16.63 20.34
CA SER A 582 -6.72 -15.25 20.27
C SER A 582 -5.44 -15.04 21.06
N MET A 583 -4.49 -14.27 20.50
CA MET A 583 -3.28 -13.85 21.20
C MET A 583 -3.05 -12.36 20.99
N ALA A 584 -2.81 -11.62 22.07
CA ALA A 584 -2.37 -10.23 22.01
C ALA A 584 -0.91 -10.17 21.56
N VAL A 585 -0.64 -9.40 20.49
CA VAL A 585 0.68 -9.32 19.86
C VAL A 585 1.34 -7.94 19.96
N GLN A 586 0.86 -7.12 20.89
CA GLN A 586 1.44 -5.83 21.33
C GLN A 586 1.30 -4.67 20.36
N THR A 587 0.97 -4.90 19.11
CA THR A 587 0.76 -3.90 18.05
C THR A 587 -0.32 -4.38 17.09
N SER A 588 -0.85 -3.49 16.27
CA SER A 588 -1.86 -3.84 15.26
C SER A 588 -1.32 -4.86 14.26
N VAL A 589 -2.20 -5.66 13.64
CA VAL A 589 -1.84 -6.68 12.64
C VAL A 589 -2.68 -6.47 11.40
N MET A 590 -2.05 -5.96 10.32
CA MET A 590 -2.72 -5.60 9.06
C MET A 590 -2.40 -6.53 7.91
N ALA A 591 -1.22 -7.15 7.92
CA ALA A 591 -0.75 -8.03 6.85
C ALA A 591 -1.59 -9.31 6.73
N GLY A 592 -1.55 -9.92 5.55
CA GLY A 592 -2.17 -11.21 5.30
C GLY A 592 -1.36 -12.36 5.90
N PRO A 593 -2.00 -13.25 6.72
CA PRO A 593 -1.33 -14.43 7.27
C PRO A 593 -1.16 -15.53 6.22
N LEU A 594 -0.26 -16.48 6.51
CA LEU A 594 -0.06 -17.70 5.73
C LEU A 594 0.10 -18.91 6.65
N SER A 595 -0.07 -20.13 6.09
CA SER A 595 0.24 -21.38 6.78
C SER A 595 1.23 -22.21 5.97
N TYR A 596 2.21 -22.79 6.65
CA TYR A 596 3.26 -23.62 6.03
C TYR A 596 3.65 -24.79 6.95
N GLU A 597 4.37 -25.74 6.41
CA GLU A 597 4.93 -26.86 7.17
C GLU A 597 6.45 -26.92 6.98
N VAL A 598 7.18 -27.12 8.05
CA VAL A 598 8.62 -27.38 8.02
C VAL A 598 8.98 -28.43 9.07
N LYS A 599 9.78 -29.41 8.66
CA LYS A 599 10.20 -30.56 9.52
C LYS A 599 9.02 -31.32 10.13
N GLY A 600 7.89 -31.42 9.42
CA GLY A 600 6.68 -32.12 9.85
C GLY A 600 5.86 -31.40 10.92
N GLU A 601 6.09 -30.09 11.15
CA GLU A 601 5.29 -29.24 12.02
C GLU A 601 4.61 -28.14 11.21
N GLN A 602 3.32 -27.94 11.41
CA GLN A 602 2.56 -26.85 10.81
C GLN A 602 2.74 -25.56 11.60
N TYR A 603 2.91 -24.47 10.86
CA TYR A 603 2.98 -23.11 11.38
C TYR A 603 1.92 -22.22 10.72
N VAL A 604 1.53 -21.19 11.45
CA VAL A 604 0.81 -20.02 10.91
C VAL A 604 1.66 -18.78 11.21
N ALA A 605 1.91 -17.94 10.20
CA ALA A 605 2.73 -16.75 10.39
C ALA A 605 2.06 -15.49 9.84
N VAL A 606 2.42 -14.34 10.43
CA VAL A 606 1.92 -13.02 10.04
C VAL A 606 2.91 -11.92 10.41
N LEU A 607 2.99 -10.87 9.59
CA LEU A 607 3.65 -9.61 9.96
C LEU A 607 2.73 -8.78 10.84
N SER A 608 3.24 -8.27 11.95
CA SER A 608 2.56 -7.31 12.82
C SER A 608 3.11 -5.90 12.64
N GLY A 609 2.28 -4.91 12.81
CA GLY A 609 2.50 -3.48 12.64
C GLY A 609 1.28 -2.82 11.98
N TRP A 610 1.06 -1.54 12.22
CA TRP A 610 0.13 -0.74 11.42
C TRP A 610 0.59 -0.75 9.95
N GLY A 611 -0.37 -0.67 9.01
CA GLY A 611 -0.11 -0.53 7.59
C GLY A 611 -1.13 0.39 6.92
N GLY A 612 -0.70 1.06 5.83
CA GLY A 612 -1.51 1.89 4.98
C GLY A 612 -1.91 3.25 5.55
N VAL A 613 -2.73 3.93 4.77
CA VAL A 613 -3.20 5.30 5.00
C VAL A 613 -3.99 5.48 6.31
N PHE A 614 -4.65 4.42 6.79
CA PHE A 614 -5.58 4.52 7.91
C PHE A 614 -4.91 5.11 9.17
N ALA A 615 -3.77 4.56 9.57
CA ALA A 615 -3.04 5.05 10.75
C ALA A 615 -2.36 6.40 10.52
N LEU A 616 -2.10 6.79 9.27
CA LEU A 616 -1.53 8.09 8.92
C LEU A 616 -2.59 9.19 8.90
N ALA A 617 -3.70 8.98 8.17
CA ALA A 617 -4.61 10.04 7.77
C ALA A 617 -5.88 10.16 8.61
N THR A 618 -6.36 9.08 9.27
CA THR A 618 -7.72 9.09 9.87
C THR A 618 -7.81 9.65 11.28
N GLY A 619 -6.71 10.09 11.87
CA GLY A 619 -6.71 10.83 13.13
C GLY A 619 -7.36 10.08 14.30
N GLU A 620 -8.42 10.67 14.88
CA GLU A 620 -9.14 10.10 16.04
C GLU A 620 -9.78 8.74 15.74
N ILE A 621 -10.09 8.43 14.48
CA ILE A 621 -10.65 7.12 14.12
C ILE A 621 -9.59 6.03 14.32
N ALA A 622 -8.33 6.27 13.93
CA ALA A 622 -7.23 5.34 14.18
C ALA A 622 -7.01 5.10 15.67
N LEU A 623 -7.18 6.12 16.50
CA LEU A 623 -7.01 6.01 17.96
C LEU A 623 -8.05 5.11 18.64
N LYS A 624 -9.13 4.70 17.95
CA LYS A 624 -10.06 3.66 18.48
C LYS A 624 -9.36 2.32 18.73
N ALA A 625 -8.28 2.03 18.01
CA ALA A 625 -7.44 0.86 18.24
C ALA A 625 -6.67 0.88 19.57
N GLY A 626 -6.69 2.00 20.27
CA GLY A 626 -5.85 2.29 21.43
C GLY A 626 -4.47 2.82 21.01
N ARG A 627 -3.86 3.61 21.89
CA ARG A 627 -2.49 4.10 21.69
C ARG A 627 -1.50 2.99 21.97
N ARG A 628 -0.83 2.47 20.97
CA ARG A 628 0.18 1.42 21.05
C ARG A 628 1.41 1.81 20.23
N PRO A 629 2.62 1.41 20.65
CA PRO A 629 3.78 1.58 19.79
C PRO A 629 3.60 0.76 18.51
N ASN A 630 3.98 1.31 17.36
CA ASN A 630 4.03 0.54 16.13
C ASN A 630 5.32 -0.29 16.13
N ILE A 631 5.19 -1.61 16.27
CA ILE A 631 6.31 -2.55 16.34
C ILE A 631 6.22 -3.47 15.12
N GLY A 632 7.10 -3.25 14.14
CA GLY A 632 7.23 -4.14 13.00
C GLY A 632 7.85 -5.49 13.45
N ARG A 633 7.13 -6.60 13.22
CA ARG A 633 7.59 -7.92 13.67
C ARG A 633 7.01 -9.06 12.83
N MET A 634 7.85 -10.02 12.43
CA MET A 634 7.37 -11.31 11.94
C MET A 634 7.06 -12.21 13.13
N LEU A 635 5.88 -12.83 13.11
CA LEU A 635 5.40 -13.75 14.14
C LEU A 635 5.08 -15.10 13.49
N ALA A 636 5.50 -16.20 14.13
CA ALA A 636 5.10 -17.54 13.72
C ALA A 636 4.57 -18.32 14.93
N PHE A 637 3.47 -19.01 14.71
CA PHE A 637 2.73 -19.77 15.72
C PHE A 637 2.68 -21.24 15.33
N LYS A 638 2.73 -22.13 16.32
CA LYS A 638 2.52 -23.58 16.16
C LYS A 638 1.82 -24.17 17.38
N LEU A 639 1.36 -25.40 17.29
CA LEU A 639 0.81 -26.10 18.45
C LEU A 639 1.86 -26.19 19.58
N SER A 640 1.43 -25.81 20.78
CA SER A 640 2.27 -25.78 21.96
C SER A 640 3.55 -24.96 21.87
N GLY A 641 3.57 -23.95 21.00
CA GLY A 641 4.63 -22.93 20.96
C GLY A 641 4.71 -22.21 22.33
N ASN A 642 5.92 -21.87 22.76
CA ASN A 642 6.16 -21.35 24.13
C ASN A 642 7.13 -20.13 24.15
N ALA A 643 7.46 -19.58 22.99
CA ALA A 643 8.21 -18.33 22.92
C ALA A 643 7.39 -17.16 23.48
N THR A 644 8.06 -16.15 23.99
CA THR A 644 7.44 -14.96 24.57
C THR A 644 7.91 -13.71 23.81
N LEU A 645 7.01 -12.76 23.67
CA LEU A 645 7.37 -11.44 23.13
C LEU A 645 8.15 -10.63 24.17
N PRO A 646 9.13 -9.82 23.76
CA PRO A 646 9.82 -8.93 24.68
C PRO A 646 8.83 -7.91 25.27
N PRO A 647 9.06 -7.43 26.51
CA PRO A 647 8.20 -6.42 27.11
C PRO A 647 8.21 -5.16 26.29
N VAL A 648 7.02 -4.55 26.10
CA VAL A 648 6.89 -3.25 25.46
C VAL A 648 7.32 -2.17 26.44
N GLN A 649 8.23 -1.31 26.04
CA GLN A 649 8.50 -0.08 26.78
C GLN A 649 7.33 0.88 26.56
N GLU A 650 6.56 1.13 27.61
CA GLU A 650 5.54 2.17 27.59
C GLU A 650 6.24 3.52 27.41
N THR A 651 5.94 4.19 26.32
CA THR A 651 6.40 5.56 26.13
C THR A 651 5.38 6.47 26.77
N GLU A 652 5.74 7.14 27.85
CA GLU A 652 4.89 8.19 28.41
C GLU A 652 4.57 9.25 27.36
N MET A 653 3.30 9.58 27.23
CA MET A 653 2.91 10.67 26.32
C MET A 653 3.54 11.98 26.82
N PRO A 654 4.18 12.75 25.93
CA PRO A 654 4.69 14.08 26.30
C PRO A 654 3.55 14.93 26.87
N VAL A 655 3.88 15.76 27.86
CA VAL A 655 2.91 16.74 28.38
C VAL A 655 2.61 17.77 27.30
N LEU A 656 1.33 17.96 27.00
CA LEU A 656 0.88 18.94 26.01
C LEU A 656 1.10 20.37 26.53
N ASN A 657 2.09 21.05 25.99
CA ASN A 657 2.46 22.41 26.39
C ASN A 657 2.61 23.36 25.18
N PRO A 658 1.50 23.63 24.45
CA PRO A 658 1.55 24.49 23.27
C PRO A 658 1.78 25.96 23.64
N PRO A 659 2.33 26.77 22.72
CA PRO A 659 2.30 28.21 22.79
C PRO A 659 0.86 28.74 22.93
N LYS A 660 0.68 29.95 23.44
CA LYS A 660 -0.63 30.61 23.40
C LYS A 660 -1.03 30.89 21.95
N SER A 661 -2.28 30.63 21.64
CA SER A 661 -2.84 30.99 20.32
C SER A 661 -3.10 32.51 20.30
N THR A 662 -2.39 33.21 19.43
CA THR A 662 -2.52 34.66 19.22
C THR A 662 -2.93 35.04 17.82
N ALA A 663 -3.08 34.05 16.94
CA ALA A 663 -3.43 34.26 15.55
C ALA A 663 -4.92 34.64 15.37
N SER A 664 -5.23 35.39 14.31
CA SER A 664 -6.61 35.69 13.96
C SER A 664 -7.36 34.44 13.50
N ALA A 665 -8.70 34.45 13.67
CA ALA A 665 -9.56 33.38 13.17
C ALA A 665 -9.36 33.10 11.67
N ALA A 666 -9.16 34.14 10.86
CA ALA A 666 -8.88 33.98 9.43
C ALA A 666 -7.56 33.29 9.13
N ALA A 667 -6.51 33.54 9.93
CA ALA A 667 -5.22 32.85 9.80
C ALA A 667 -5.34 31.37 10.19
N ILE A 668 -6.08 31.07 11.27
CA ILE A 668 -6.34 29.69 11.71
C ILE A 668 -7.14 28.92 10.64
N GLU A 669 -8.18 29.51 10.07
CA GLU A 669 -9.00 28.87 9.02
C GLU A 669 -8.19 28.63 7.73
N ASN A 670 -7.35 29.60 7.31
CA ASN A 670 -6.41 29.36 6.20
C ASN A 670 -5.43 28.23 6.55
N GLY A 671 -4.92 28.22 7.77
CA GLY A 671 -4.03 27.17 8.26
C GLY A 671 -4.69 25.80 8.25
N LYS A 672 -5.96 25.68 8.68
CA LYS A 672 -6.75 24.46 8.59
C LYS A 672 -6.79 23.92 7.15
N ARG A 673 -7.14 24.77 6.19
CA ARG A 673 -7.24 24.42 4.78
C ARG A 673 -5.89 23.91 4.23
N LEU A 674 -4.79 24.62 4.52
CA LEU A 674 -3.45 24.25 4.08
C LEU A 674 -2.97 22.97 4.77
N TYR A 675 -3.23 22.82 6.07
CA TYR A 675 -2.91 21.61 6.82
C TYR A 675 -3.59 20.37 6.21
N GLN A 676 -4.89 20.46 5.97
CA GLN A 676 -5.65 19.34 5.40
C GLN A 676 -5.17 18.96 3.99
N ARG A 677 -4.62 19.92 3.25
CA ARG A 677 -4.11 19.64 1.89
C ARG A 677 -2.69 19.09 1.84
N PHE A 678 -1.80 19.54 2.74
CA PHE A 678 -0.36 19.23 2.64
C PHE A 678 0.17 18.38 3.81
N CYS A 679 -0.53 18.30 4.92
CA CYS A 679 -0.02 17.70 6.14
C CYS A 679 -0.85 16.52 6.66
N SER A 680 -2.18 16.54 6.47
CA SER A 680 -3.10 15.58 7.09
C SER A 680 -2.90 14.14 6.62
N GLY A 681 -2.49 13.93 5.36
CA GLY A 681 -2.22 12.59 4.81
C GLY A 681 -1.14 11.83 5.58
N CYS A 682 -0.22 12.55 6.23
CA CYS A 682 0.86 11.97 7.03
C CYS A 682 0.68 12.17 8.55
N HIS A 683 0.19 13.35 8.98
CA HIS A 683 0.11 13.73 10.38
C HIS A 683 -1.30 13.64 10.98
N GLY A 684 -2.24 13.09 10.24
CA GLY A 684 -3.59 12.78 10.69
C GLY A 684 -4.60 13.89 10.50
N ASP A 685 -5.86 13.49 10.39
CA ASP A 685 -6.99 14.41 10.28
C ASP A 685 -7.06 15.35 11.48
N VAL A 686 -7.38 16.61 11.21
CA VAL A 686 -7.50 17.69 12.19
C VAL A 686 -6.33 17.79 13.20
N ALA A 687 -5.12 17.50 12.72
CA ALA A 687 -3.86 17.50 13.47
C ALA A 687 -3.79 16.45 14.60
N VAL A 688 -4.50 15.34 14.47
CA VAL A 688 -4.45 14.19 15.38
C VAL A 688 -3.76 13.02 14.72
N SER A 689 -2.57 12.64 15.16
CA SER A 689 -1.85 11.47 14.64
C SER A 689 -2.44 10.15 15.13
N GLY A 690 -2.51 9.15 14.24
CA GLY A 690 -2.83 7.77 14.60
C GLY A 690 -1.67 6.98 15.24
N GLY A 691 -0.48 7.60 15.39
CA GLY A 691 0.64 7.04 16.16
C GLY A 691 1.81 6.45 15.34
N VAL A 692 1.73 6.45 13.99
CA VAL A 692 2.84 6.02 13.12
C VAL A 692 3.84 7.15 12.89
N LEU A 693 3.35 8.35 12.58
CA LEU A 693 4.14 9.56 12.45
C LEU A 693 3.85 10.54 13.59
N PRO A 694 4.74 11.53 13.85
CA PRO A 694 4.60 12.43 14.98
C PRO A 694 3.29 13.20 14.99
N ASP A 695 2.65 13.30 16.15
CA ASP A 695 1.52 14.17 16.42
C ASP A 695 2.04 15.60 16.59
N LEU A 696 1.76 16.46 15.64
CA LEU A 696 2.31 17.81 15.57
C LEU A 696 1.88 18.70 16.73
N ARG A 697 0.78 18.39 17.43
CA ARG A 697 0.30 19.14 18.61
C ARG A 697 1.31 19.10 19.75
N TYR A 698 2.17 18.07 19.82
CA TYR A 698 3.21 17.90 20.83
C TYR A 698 4.59 18.39 20.38
N SER A 699 4.69 18.95 19.17
CA SER A 699 5.99 19.38 18.62
C SER A 699 6.54 20.62 19.35
N SER A 700 7.77 20.55 19.80
CA SER A 700 8.50 21.70 20.37
C SER A 700 8.79 22.79 19.32
N ALA A 701 8.84 22.45 18.05
CA ALA A 701 9.03 23.38 16.94
C ALA A 701 7.89 24.43 16.83
N LEU A 702 6.73 24.17 17.39
CA LEU A 702 5.61 25.14 17.43
C LEU A 702 5.98 26.44 18.16
N ALA A 703 6.99 26.42 19.03
CA ALA A 703 7.38 27.57 19.85
C ALA A 703 8.48 28.46 19.22
N ASN A 704 9.10 28.05 18.11
CA ASN A 704 10.32 28.69 17.61
C ASN A 704 10.47 28.59 16.06
N GLU A 705 11.62 29.09 15.54
CA GLU A 705 11.93 29.12 14.10
C GLU A 705 12.12 27.74 13.47
N GLN A 706 12.43 26.71 14.26
CA GLN A 706 12.63 25.34 13.77
C GLN A 706 11.41 24.82 12.98
N TRP A 707 10.22 25.34 13.24
CA TRP A 707 9.03 25.06 12.45
C TRP A 707 9.25 25.34 10.96
N PHE A 708 9.86 26.49 10.64
CA PHE A 708 10.10 26.88 9.25
C PHE A 708 11.27 26.11 8.64
N GLU A 709 12.31 25.86 9.44
CA GLU A 709 13.43 25.02 9.03
C GLU A 709 12.96 23.62 8.63
N ILE A 710 12.00 23.03 9.38
CA ILE A 710 11.39 21.73 9.04
C ILE A 710 10.50 21.84 7.81
N VAL A 711 9.54 22.77 7.80
CA VAL A 711 8.48 22.82 6.79
C VAL A 711 8.97 23.40 5.47
N LEU A 712 9.83 24.41 5.49
CA LEU A 712 10.29 25.12 4.29
C LEU A 712 11.70 24.75 3.87
N ASP A 713 12.63 24.58 4.83
CA ASP A 713 14.05 24.36 4.50
C ASP A 713 14.40 22.86 4.42
N GLY A 714 13.47 21.95 4.81
CA GLY A 714 13.65 20.51 4.69
C GLY A 714 14.63 19.91 5.70
N LEU A 715 14.73 20.48 6.92
CA LEU A 715 15.61 19.99 7.99
C LEU A 715 15.44 18.49 8.26
N LEU A 716 14.24 17.95 8.10
CA LEU A 716 13.93 16.53 8.33
C LEU A 716 13.76 15.72 7.03
N GLN A 717 14.23 16.22 5.89
CA GLN A 717 14.18 15.49 4.62
C GLN A 717 14.88 14.11 4.69
N PRO A 718 15.99 13.92 5.42
CA PRO A 718 16.56 12.58 5.60
C PRO A 718 15.65 11.59 6.33
N ASN A 719 14.58 12.07 6.96
CA ASN A 719 13.58 11.28 7.68
C ASN A 719 12.25 11.17 6.90
N GLY A 720 12.18 11.63 5.64
CA GLY A 720 11.00 11.62 4.78
C GLY A 720 10.16 12.89 4.81
N MET A 721 10.38 13.84 5.74
CA MET A 721 9.68 15.13 5.76
C MET A 721 10.35 16.13 4.82
N VAL A 722 9.85 16.22 3.58
CA VAL A 722 10.42 17.08 2.54
C VAL A 722 10.15 18.57 2.77
N SER A 723 10.89 19.44 2.07
CA SER A 723 10.60 20.87 2.00
C SER A 723 9.33 21.16 1.19
N PHE A 724 8.44 21.95 1.74
CA PHE A 724 7.24 22.46 1.06
C PHE A 724 7.41 23.90 0.51
N ALA A 725 8.63 24.43 0.45
CA ALA A 725 8.88 25.80 -0.03
C ALA A 725 8.41 26.07 -1.48
N LYS A 726 8.26 25.02 -2.30
CA LYS A 726 7.69 25.11 -3.64
C LYS A 726 6.19 25.42 -3.65
N GLU A 727 5.47 25.05 -2.58
CA GLU A 727 4.00 25.13 -2.49
C GLU A 727 3.54 26.15 -1.43
N LEU A 728 4.32 26.35 -0.37
CA LEU A 728 3.97 27.16 0.79
C LEU A 728 4.94 28.34 0.96
N SER A 729 4.39 29.53 1.04
CA SER A 729 5.15 30.70 1.51
C SER A 729 5.38 30.61 3.02
N ARG A 730 6.30 31.41 3.56
CA ARG A 730 6.49 31.55 5.02
C ARG A 730 5.19 31.96 5.75
N ARG A 731 4.36 32.81 5.12
CA ARG A 731 3.05 33.18 5.66
C ARG A 731 2.09 32.01 5.71
N ASP A 732 2.11 31.12 4.70
CA ASP A 732 1.28 29.92 4.69
C ASP A 732 1.75 28.92 5.75
N ALA A 733 3.05 28.69 5.89
CA ALA A 733 3.63 27.85 6.93
C ALA A 733 3.31 28.40 8.34
N GLU A 734 3.29 29.72 8.53
CA GLU A 734 2.83 30.36 9.78
C GLU A 734 1.34 30.13 10.03
N SER A 735 0.48 30.19 8.99
CA SER A 735 -0.95 29.88 9.12
C SER A 735 -1.16 28.41 9.52
N VAL A 736 -0.40 27.46 8.96
CA VAL A 736 -0.43 26.05 9.35
C VAL A 736 0.00 25.89 10.81
N ARG A 737 1.09 26.56 11.23
CA ARG A 737 1.55 26.58 12.63
C ARG A 737 0.47 27.08 13.57
N ALA A 738 -0.18 28.18 13.22
CA ALA A 738 -1.26 28.79 13.99
C ALA A 738 -2.44 27.84 14.16
N TYR A 739 -2.80 27.09 13.12
CA TYR A 739 -3.84 26.06 13.19
C TYR A 739 -3.45 24.93 14.14
N VAL A 740 -2.25 24.38 14.02
CA VAL A 740 -1.77 23.29 14.90
C VAL A 740 -1.70 23.76 16.36
N ILE A 741 -1.24 24.99 16.62
CA ILE A 741 -1.26 25.61 17.98
C ILE A 741 -2.70 25.71 18.50
N SER A 742 -3.67 26.13 17.67
CA SER A 742 -5.08 26.17 18.07
C SER A 742 -5.57 24.80 18.50
N ARG A 743 -5.35 23.77 17.66
CA ARG A 743 -5.72 22.37 17.93
C ARG A 743 -5.07 21.83 19.22
N ALA A 744 -3.80 22.16 19.46
CA ALA A 744 -3.08 21.76 20.65
C ALA A 744 -3.67 22.40 21.94
N ASN A 745 -4.04 23.69 21.88
CA ASN A 745 -4.68 24.39 23.01
C ASN A 745 -6.10 23.85 23.30
N GLU A 746 -6.88 23.53 22.25
CA GLU A 746 -8.20 22.91 22.39
C GLU A 746 -8.07 21.55 23.10
N THR A 747 -7.17 20.69 22.65
CA THR A 747 -6.90 19.37 23.27
C THR A 747 -6.46 19.51 24.72
N LYS A 748 -5.61 20.51 25.05
CA LYS A 748 -5.16 20.76 26.40
C LYS A 748 -6.35 21.16 27.32
N ALA A 749 -7.28 21.97 26.80
CA ALA A 749 -8.47 22.38 27.55
C ALA A 749 -9.43 21.20 27.76
N GLU A 750 -9.65 20.35 26.74
CA GLU A 750 -10.48 19.15 26.86
C GLU A 750 -9.91 18.17 27.90
N SER A 751 -8.60 17.95 27.91
CA SER A 751 -7.91 17.08 28.88
C SER A 751 -8.04 17.60 30.31
N ALA A 752 -7.90 18.91 30.52
CA ALA A 752 -8.08 19.53 31.83
C ALA A 752 -9.53 19.39 32.34
N HIS A 753 -10.51 19.56 31.46
CA HIS A 753 -11.92 19.39 31.81
C HIS A 753 -12.29 17.92 32.14
N SER A 754 -11.69 16.96 31.44
CA SER A 754 -11.89 15.53 31.72
C SER A 754 -11.23 15.07 33.02
N ALA A 755 -10.09 15.66 33.39
CA ALA A 755 -9.42 15.39 34.66
C ALA A 755 -10.12 16.02 35.88
N ALA A 756 -10.97 17.02 35.66
CA ALA A 756 -11.73 17.71 36.69
C ALA A 756 -13.11 17.08 36.98
N LYS A 757 -13.54 16.14 36.17
CA LYS A 757 -14.75 15.30 36.37
C LYS A 757 -14.38 13.95 36.99
#